data_3622b5b360fee2ab4c09dc7e5f4c5a56
#
_entry.id   3622b5b360fee2ab4c09dc7e5f4c5a56
#
_cell.length_a   1.000
_cell.length_b   1.000
_cell.length_c   1.000
_cell.angle_alpha   90.00
_cell.angle_beta   90.00
_cell.angle_gamma   90.00
#
_symmetry.space_group_name_H-M   'P 1'
#
loop_
_entity.id
_entity.type
_entity.pdbx_description
1 polymer ?
#
loop_
_entity_poly.entity_id
_entity_poly.type
_entity_poly.pdbx_seq_one_letter_code
_entity_poly.pdbx_strand_id
1 'polypeptide(L)'
;MGDYQGMRWFKTDFQVQTPEDNRHWADDDLRLHERRPLVGGKPCELGIQEKAKRFLRRCHELELQMIGITDHNFSERSEPRDWFLTHLVEQNRSVAKELKREPLAIFPGFEVDIGYHVLCLFKPAKKQRDIQRLNMILSKLGLAEHERFRAGVPLQLRRDGRTLSLKELIDVVQHHDGIVIAAHADQSDGILDSPNNMADYQIPQLLAIEVTTYPLPPGIRSILQGTNREWSRRGRQPAYVQSSDAKSLKVDEEGKPLANSLGYRSTWVKASKPSIAALRQAFLDGASRLRIQKARPSDEQSHPRIVFLKCRGLSFLADQDVHFSPNLNTIIGGRGTGKSTLMELLRFAFARDTVGQFSAPIKAKFERLRGTFTGEAEIQIGWEGVSGQVDVISLRPDGTHQIVQGEVVDIAAYLKQIPIQFYSQQQLSDLTSVGGESSLLSMLDEACNAELQALKARETNLRAEIVQVFAASDQLTELRKSEKEVAQQLLELNRQWQARREIQAEALLFQRAEAARQYFEKSRAQCAEDVDAIVEVAEKLAQPGGLNDGKIEAWPRSEWFNDYTESAKALRQRYSEQLAALASALRKDVAELEQRQGGWEAVSAELAAIKDGFMQACQDRGLQPQDVARLQEIDKTRQVKQATLEQLQKQIEALAPGVEKLSTRLDELHALWAEQLAVRRRTASEITLKANGSIKILIQAMANEAEFQTVWEGLAPDGRARIDRVWTRIGTVLFEDFHNHEAASQPAAYSPWLHIKTVLSEAIPVPPELMDLVGDIRKHLGEQKDKWRAARLHRIEDQVDLELYRADGTLVGSIQNRALSEGQRNTAVLKLLLAQGDGPIVIDQPEDELDSNFIYHELVPLLRQVKNRRQLILATHNANLPVNADTDLVYALEVIKGRGERLAVGGLDQTDTANAVLNIMEGSAEAFKRRLDKYHF
;
A
#
# COMPACT_ATOMS: atom_id res chain seq x y z
N MET A 1 -6.24 -27.94 -3.62
CA MET A 1 -6.66 -26.57 -3.96
C MET A 1 -8.02 -26.69 -4.65
N GLY A 2 -9.05 -25.95 -4.18
CA GLY A 2 -10.34 -25.90 -4.87
C GLY A 2 -10.18 -25.32 -6.27
N ASP A 3 -11.06 -25.72 -7.20
CA ASP A 3 -10.95 -25.26 -8.59
C ASP A 3 -11.37 -23.78 -8.68
N TYR A 4 -10.45 -22.91 -9.07
CA TYR A 4 -10.76 -21.53 -9.44
C TYR A 4 -11.72 -21.50 -10.63
N GLN A 5 -12.88 -20.85 -10.48
CA GLN A 5 -13.96 -20.82 -11.47
C GLN A 5 -14.11 -19.48 -12.20
N GLY A 6 -13.28 -18.50 -11.87
CA GLY A 6 -13.28 -17.20 -12.54
C GLY A 6 -12.56 -17.21 -13.89
N MET A 7 -12.41 -16.02 -14.46
CA MET A 7 -11.79 -15.85 -15.78
C MET A 7 -10.28 -16.04 -15.73
N ARG A 8 -9.73 -16.66 -16.78
CA ARG A 8 -8.31 -16.88 -17.04
C ARG A 8 -7.96 -16.66 -18.51
N TRP A 9 -6.71 -16.44 -18.80
CA TRP A 9 -6.22 -16.24 -20.15
C TRP A 9 -6.05 -17.53 -20.90
N PHE A 10 -6.62 -17.59 -22.13
CA PHE A 10 -6.51 -18.69 -23.07
C PHE A 10 -5.82 -18.20 -24.35
N LYS A 11 -4.75 -18.85 -24.76
CA LYS A 11 -4.09 -18.58 -26.04
C LYS A 11 -4.93 -19.18 -27.17
N THR A 12 -5.34 -18.33 -28.10
CA THR A 12 -6.35 -18.66 -29.11
C THR A 12 -5.85 -18.35 -30.51
N ASP A 13 -6.11 -19.27 -31.44
CA ASP A 13 -5.98 -19.08 -32.88
C ASP A 13 -7.34 -19.32 -33.55
N PHE A 14 -7.94 -18.23 -34.07
CA PHE A 14 -9.34 -18.30 -34.55
C PHE A 14 -9.47 -18.74 -36.01
N GLN A 15 -8.42 -18.65 -36.83
CA GLN A 15 -8.41 -18.99 -38.24
C GLN A 15 -7.33 -20.03 -38.51
N VAL A 16 -7.76 -21.29 -38.50
CA VAL A 16 -6.87 -22.44 -38.67
C VAL A 16 -7.49 -23.34 -39.73
N GLN A 17 -6.81 -23.47 -40.87
CA GLN A 17 -7.14 -24.45 -41.90
C GLN A 17 -6.59 -25.82 -41.49
N THR A 18 -7.15 -26.86 -42.06
CA THR A 18 -6.68 -28.23 -41.83
C THR A 18 -6.24 -28.89 -43.16
N PRO A 19 -5.60 -30.08 -43.11
CA PRO A 19 -5.36 -30.86 -44.32
C PRO A 19 -6.62 -31.22 -45.16
N GLU A 20 -7.81 -30.90 -44.65
CA GLU A 20 -9.07 -31.03 -45.45
C GLU A 20 -9.02 -30.09 -46.66
N ASP A 21 -8.42 -28.94 -46.57
CA ASP A 21 -8.17 -28.03 -47.68
C ASP A 21 -6.91 -28.44 -48.44
N ASN A 22 -7.05 -29.42 -49.31
CA ASN A 22 -5.99 -30.03 -50.08
C ASN A 22 -5.21 -29.06 -50.98
N ARG A 23 -5.76 -27.93 -51.33
CA ARG A 23 -5.11 -26.95 -52.22
C ARG A 23 -4.22 -25.98 -51.46
N HIS A 24 -4.64 -25.50 -50.32
CA HIS A 24 -3.88 -24.50 -49.61
C HIS A 24 -2.98 -25.06 -48.51
N TRP A 25 -3.22 -26.28 -48.09
CA TRP A 25 -2.39 -26.96 -47.13
C TRP A 25 -0.96 -27.20 -47.66
N ALA A 26 0.04 -26.66 -46.99
CA ALA A 26 1.41 -26.61 -47.45
C ALA A 26 2.31 -27.74 -46.91
N ASP A 27 1.88 -28.51 -45.91
CA ASP A 27 2.62 -29.66 -45.36
C ASP A 27 2.31 -30.94 -46.13
N ASP A 28 3.25 -31.39 -46.91
CA ASP A 28 3.08 -32.60 -47.74
C ASP A 28 2.82 -33.83 -46.88
N ASP A 29 3.47 -33.97 -45.74
CA ASP A 29 3.28 -35.11 -44.80
C ASP A 29 1.88 -35.23 -44.24
N LEU A 30 1.13 -34.14 -44.12
CA LEU A 30 -0.20 -34.09 -43.57
C LEU A 30 -1.28 -34.00 -44.67
N ARG A 31 -0.93 -33.70 -45.92
CA ARG A 31 -1.89 -33.61 -47.00
C ARG A 31 -2.73 -34.87 -47.11
N LEU A 32 -4.03 -34.69 -47.38
CA LEU A 32 -4.99 -35.79 -47.57
C LEU A 32 -5.13 -36.19 -49.06
N HIS A 33 -4.16 -35.90 -49.92
CA HIS A 33 -4.15 -36.16 -51.34
C HIS A 33 -4.58 -37.61 -51.59
N GLU A 34 -5.67 -37.79 -52.29
CA GLU A 34 -6.24 -39.09 -52.58
C GLU A 34 -6.20 -40.02 -51.33
N ARG A 35 -6.19 -39.41 -50.17
CA ARG A 35 -6.04 -40.06 -48.86
C ARG A 35 -4.74 -40.83 -48.63
N ARG A 36 -3.77 -40.70 -49.51
CA ARG A 36 -2.42 -41.25 -49.37
C ARG A 36 -1.38 -40.29 -49.95
N PRO A 37 -0.92 -39.29 -49.22
CA PRO A 37 0.13 -38.44 -49.70
C PRO A 37 1.41 -39.26 -49.98
N LEU A 38 2.09 -38.99 -51.11
CA LEU A 38 3.39 -39.57 -51.44
C LEU A 38 4.49 -38.76 -50.77
N VAL A 39 5.25 -39.36 -49.87
CA VAL A 39 6.50 -38.79 -49.35
C VAL A 39 7.66 -39.48 -50.03
N GLY A 40 8.47 -38.75 -50.81
CA GLY A 40 9.57 -39.32 -51.57
C GLY A 40 9.16 -40.40 -52.55
N GLY A 41 7.96 -40.33 -53.19
CA GLY A 41 7.45 -41.28 -54.17
C GLY A 41 6.83 -42.57 -53.60
N LYS A 42 6.77 -42.68 -52.28
CA LYS A 42 6.09 -43.78 -51.56
C LYS A 42 4.82 -43.29 -50.90
N PRO A 43 3.75 -44.15 -50.77
CA PRO A 43 2.56 -43.80 -49.98
C PRO A 43 2.98 -43.44 -48.57
N CYS A 44 2.47 -42.29 -48.03
CA CYS A 44 2.66 -41.96 -46.64
C CYS A 44 1.91 -42.99 -45.78
N GLU A 45 2.65 -43.69 -44.90
CA GLU A 45 2.06 -44.73 -44.03
C GLU A 45 1.24 -44.12 -42.84
N LEU A 46 1.33 -42.80 -42.62
CA LEU A 46 0.57 -42.14 -41.57
C LEU A 46 -0.92 -42.11 -41.88
N GLY A 47 -1.72 -42.84 -41.10
CA GLY A 47 -3.16 -42.76 -41.15
C GLY A 47 -3.68 -41.38 -40.71
N ILE A 48 -4.90 -41.03 -41.12
CA ILE A 48 -5.54 -39.73 -40.81
C ILE A 48 -5.57 -39.44 -39.29
N GLN A 49 -5.77 -40.48 -38.48
CA GLN A 49 -5.76 -40.35 -37.02
C GLN A 49 -4.40 -39.91 -36.47
N GLU A 50 -3.31 -40.49 -37.01
CA GLU A 50 -1.95 -40.09 -36.57
C GLU A 50 -1.59 -38.70 -37.07
N LYS A 51 -2.04 -38.29 -38.23
CA LYS A 51 -1.94 -36.93 -38.73
C LYS A 51 -2.70 -35.97 -37.81
N ALA A 52 -3.88 -36.30 -37.34
CA ALA A 52 -4.65 -35.54 -36.38
C ALA A 52 -3.93 -35.44 -35.02
N LYS A 53 -3.31 -36.52 -34.52
CA LYS A 53 -2.52 -36.47 -33.29
C LYS A 53 -1.29 -35.55 -33.42
N ARG A 54 -0.58 -35.63 -34.56
CA ARG A 54 0.57 -34.73 -34.81
C ARG A 54 0.18 -33.27 -34.83
N PHE A 55 -0.97 -32.95 -35.45
CA PHE A 55 -1.57 -31.62 -35.44
C PHE A 55 -1.87 -31.15 -34.01
N LEU A 56 -2.52 -31.98 -33.22
CA LEU A 56 -2.86 -31.68 -31.81
C LEU A 56 -1.63 -31.51 -30.91
N ARG A 57 -0.61 -32.38 -31.06
CA ARG A 57 0.66 -32.21 -30.33
C ARG A 57 1.29 -30.85 -30.65
N ARG A 58 1.26 -30.45 -31.93
CA ARG A 58 1.76 -29.12 -32.32
C ARG A 58 0.97 -27.99 -31.70
N CYS A 59 -0.33 -28.06 -31.57
CA CYS A 59 -1.13 -27.07 -30.84
C CYS A 59 -0.68 -26.97 -29.37
N HIS A 60 -0.44 -28.09 -28.72
CA HIS A 60 0.02 -28.14 -27.34
C HIS A 60 1.46 -27.63 -27.17
N GLU A 61 2.37 -27.88 -28.10
CA GLU A 61 3.72 -27.32 -28.11
C GLU A 61 3.70 -25.78 -28.19
N LEU A 62 2.78 -25.23 -28.96
CA LEU A 62 2.56 -23.79 -29.12
C LEU A 62 1.73 -23.17 -27.97
N GLU A 63 1.37 -23.97 -26.98
CA GLU A 63 0.54 -23.57 -25.83
C GLU A 63 -0.85 -23.04 -26.22
N LEU A 64 -1.35 -23.39 -27.39
CA LEU A 64 -2.71 -23.08 -27.79
C LEU A 64 -3.70 -23.85 -26.91
N GLN A 65 -4.77 -23.18 -26.48
CA GLN A 65 -5.82 -23.75 -25.64
C GLN A 65 -7.18 -23.68 -26.31
N MET A 66 -7.36 -22.76 -27.24
CA MET A 66 -8.55 -22.64 -28.09
C MET A 66 -8.11 -22.55 -29.55
N ILE A 67 -8.77 -23.25 -30.43
CA ILE A 67 -8.58 -23.17 -31.89
C ILE A 67 -9.92 -23.12 -32.63
N GLY A 68 -10.00 -22.19 -33.57
CA GLY A 68 -11.11 -22.14 -34.54
C GLY A 68 -10.72 -22.84 -35.84
N ILE A 69 -11.38 -23.92 -36.19
CA ILE A 69 -11.16 -24.61 -37.47
C ILE A 69 -12.08 -23.96 -38.50
N THR A 70 -11.50 -23.38 -39.53
CA THR A 70 -12.19 -22.56 -40.52
C THR A 70 -11.79 -22.93 -41.95
N ASP A 71 -11.91 -24.23 -42.30
CA ASP A 71 -11.57 -24.70 -43.62
C ASP A 71 -12.37 -23.97 -44.70
N HIS A 72 -11.73 -23.64 -45.83
CA HIS A 72 -12.36 -23.05 -47.01
C HIS A 72 -13.25 -24.06 -47.71
N ASN A 73 -12.91 -25.35 -47.60
CA ASN A 73 -13.57 -26.43 -48.30
C ASN A 73 -13.68 -27.66 -47.40
N PHE A 74 -14.59 -28.55 -47.74
CA PHE A 74 -14.70 -29.88 -47.16
C PHE A 74 -14.35 -30.92 -48.21
N SER A 75 -13.97 -32.14 -47.79
CA SER A 75 -13.60 -33.20 -48.72
C SER A 75 -14.74 -33.56 -49.65
N GLU A 76 -14.40 -34.07 -50.86
CA GLU A 76 -15.34 -34.51 -51.87
C GLU A 76 -16.37 -35.56 -51.35
N ARG A 77 -16.00 -36.33 -50.34
CA ARG A 77 -16.87 -37.30 -49.69
C ARG A 77 -17.74 -36.72 -48.60
N SER A 78 -18.31 -35.64 -48.70
CA SER A 78 -19.19 -34.86 -47.81
C SER A 78 -19.70 -35.47 -46.49
N GLU A 79 -19.26 -36.68 -46.14
CA GLU A 79 -19.67 -37.33 -44.89
C GLU A 79 -18.86 -36.79 -43.71
N PRO A 80 -19.50 -36.13 -42.70
CA PRO A 80 -18.82 -35.52 -41.57
C PRO A 80 -17.92 -36.48 -40.76
N ARG A 81 -18.20 -37.77 -40.78
CA ARG A 81 -17.37 -38.81 -40.10
C ARG A 81 -15.95 -38.91 -40.66
N ASP A 82 -15.76 -38.54 -41.92
CA ASP A 82 -14.50 -38.66 -42.65
C ASP A 82 -13.69 -37.36 -42.66
N TRP A 83 -14.23 -36.25 -42.15
CA TRP A 83 -13.55 -34.97 -42.11
C TRP A 83 -12.36 -35.00 -41.14
N PHE A 84 -11.28 -34.31 -41.49
CA PHE A 84 -10.10 -34.18 -40.61
C PHE A 84 -10.47 -33.59 -39.24
N LEU A 85 -11.38 -32.62 -39.22
CA LEU A 85 -11.96 -32.04 -38.01
C LEU A 85 -12.56 -33.08 -37.07
N THR A 86 -13.25 -34.12 -37.61
CA THR A 86 -13.78 -35.18 -36.75
C THR A 86 -12.68 -35.97 -36.08
N HIS A 87 -11.63 -36.32 -36.81
CA HIS A 87 -10.48 -37.01 -36.24
C HIS A 87 -9.72 -36.17 -35.22
N LEU A 88 -9.63 -34.81 -35.40
CA LEU A 88 -9.10 -33.91 -34.39
C LEU A 88 -9.90 -34.01 -33.08
N VAL A 89 -11.23 -33.95 -33.16
CA VAL A 89 -12.10 -34.01 -31.97
C VAL A 89 -12.01 -35.37 -31.27
N GLU A 90 -11.94 -36.47 -32.01
CA GLU A 90 -11.82 -37.84 -31.47
C GLU A 90 -10.49 -38.07 -30.77
N GLN A 91 -9.36 -37.59 -31.34
CA GLN A 91 -8.01 -37.82 -30.80
C GLN A 91 -7.63 -36.81 -29.68
N ASN A 92 -8.37 -35.71 -29.56
CA ASN A 92 -8.01 -34.59 -28.66
C ASN A 92 -7.81 -35.03 -27.21
N ARG A 93 -8.72 -35.81 -26.63
CA ARG A 93 -8.59 -36.29 -25.25
C ARG A 93 -7.43 -37.26 -25.06
N SER A 94 -7.15 -38.10 -26.04
CA SER A 94 -6.05 -39.06 -25.98
C SER A 94 -4.69 -38.33 -25.95
N VAL A 95 -4.50 -37.39 -26.86
CA VAL A 95 -3.27 -36.59 -26.94
C VAL A 95 -3.07 -35.72 -25.68
N ALA A 96 -4.14 -35.09 -25.19
CA ALA A 96 -4.08 -34.29 -23.97
C ALA A 96 -3.67 -35.13 -22.74
N LYS A 97 -4.22 -36.34 -22.61
CA LYS A 97 -3.85 -37.27 -21.54
C LYS A 97 -2.38 -37.73 -21.65
N GLU A 98 -1.91 -38.04 -22.85
CA GLU A 98 -0.51 -38.38 -23.15
C GLU A 98 0.43 -37.25 -22.68
N LEU A 99 0.09 -36.01 -22.96
CA LEU A 99 0.89 -34.82 -22.63
C LEU A 99 0.65 -34.26 -21.21
N LYS A 100 -0.23 -34.85 -20.43
CA LYS A 100 -0.66 -34.37 -19.09
C LYS A 100 -1.17 -32.94 -19.13
N ARG A 101 -1.94 -32.59 -20.16
CA ARG A 101 -2.53 -31.25 -20.37
C ARG A 101 -4.06 -31.37 -20.47
N GLU A 102 -4.74 -30.22 -20.36
CA GLU A 102 -6.16 -30.13 -20.64
C GLU A 102 -6.42 -30.28 -22.16
N PRO A 103 -7.53 -30.91 -22.57
CA PRO A 103 -7.91 -30.99 -23.97
C PRO A 103 -8.14 -29.60 -24.58
N LEU A 104 -7.74 -29.41 -25.82
CA LEU A 104 -8.01 -28.18 -26.57
C LEU A 104 -9.51 -27.94 -26.73
N ALA A 105 -9.93 -26.67 -26.67
CA ALA A 105 -11.25 -26.27 -27.11
C ALA A 105 -11.24 -26.05 -28.61
N ILE A 106 -11.76 -27.02 -29.36
CA ILE A 106 -11.85 -26.97 -30.81
C ILE A 106 -13.20 -26.40 -31.20
N PHE A 107 -13.22 -25.15 -31.71
CA PHE A 107 -14.41 -24.52 -32.28
C PHE A 107 -14.57 -24.93 -33.74
N PRO A 108 -15.52 -25.81 -34.07
CA PRO A 108 -15.80 -26.21 -35.45
C PRO A 108 -16.39 -25.02 -36.21
N GLY A 109 -15.99 -24.84 -37.43
CA GLY A 109 -16.44 -23.73 -38.25
C GLY A 109 -16.06 -23.85 -39.70
N PHE A 110 -16.14 -22.76 -40.40
CA PHE A 110 -15.80 -22.62 -41.83
C PHE A 110 -15.56 -21.16 -42.18
N GLU A 111 -14.80 -20.93 -43.24
CA GLU A 111 -14.61 -19.61 -43.84
C GLU A 111 -15.50 -19.50 -45.10
N VAL A 112 -16.18 -18.35 -45.25
CA VAL A 112 -17.10 -18.09 -46.38
C VAL A 112 -16.78 -16.77 -47.04
N ASP A 113 -17.04 -16.69 -48.33
CA ASP A 113 -16.96 -15.47 -49.11
C ASP A 113 -18.39 -14.93 -49.37
N ILE A 114 -18.62 -13.70 -48.90
CA ILE A 114 -19.86 -12.92 -49.17
C ILE A 114 -19.56 -11.62 -49.89
N GLY A 115 -18.44 -11.53 -50.58
CA GLY A 115 -17.83 -10.35 -51.17
C GLY A 115 -16.58 -9.93 -50.43
N TYR A 116 -16.37 -10.45 -49.25
CA TYR A 116 -15.19 -10.47 -48.41
C TYR A 116 -15.27 -11.70 -47.48
N HIS A 117 -14.13 -12.09 -46.87
CA HIS A 117 -14.05 -13.34 -46.13
C HIS A 117 -14.60 -13.19 -44.69
N VAL A 118 -15.29 -14.22 -44.24
CA VAL A 118 -15.92 -14.25 -42.91
C VAL A 118 -15.77 -15.62 -42.28
N LEU A 119 -15.28 -15.65 -41.04
CA LEU A 119 -15.18 -16.84 -40.22
C LEU A 119 -16.50 -17.08 -39.48
N CYS A 120 -17.02 -18.29 -39.53
CA CYS A 120 -18.17 -18.74 -38.77
C CYS A 120 -17.71 -19.80 -37.79
N LEU A 121 -17.77 -19.53 -36.47
CA LEU A 121 -17.36 -20.47 -35.42
C LEU A 121 -18.54 -20.88 -34.57
N PHE A 122 -18.58 -22.16 -34.18
CA PHE A 122 -19.65 -22.75 -33.37
C PHE A 122 -19.09 -23.28 -32.05
N LYS A 123 -19.99 -23.69 -31.15
CA LYS A 123 -19.58 -24.18 -29.82
C LYS A 123 -18.52 -25.29 -29.90
N PRO A 124 -17.58 -25.37 -28.95
CA PRO A 124 -16.51 -26.36 -28.96
C PRO A 124 -17.04 -27.79 -29.10
N ALA A 125 -16.53 -28.50 -30.09
CA ALA A 125 -16.94 -29.88 -30.37
C ALA A 125 -16.34 -30.87 -29.36
N LYS A 126 -17.13 -31.79 -28.87
CA LYS A 126 -16.72 -32.85 -27.94
C LYS A 126 -16.92 -34.25 -28.53
N LYS A 127 -17.76 -34.38 -29.52
CA LYS A 127 -18.17 -35.66 -30.14
C LYS A 127 -18.45 -35.44 -31.62
N GLN A 128 -18.40 -36.53 -32.38
CA GLN A 128 -18.75 -36.56 -33.81
C GLN A 128 -20.10 -35.92 -34.16
N ARG A 129 -21.12 -36.09 -33.32
CA ARG A 129 -22.43 -35.46 -33.54
C ARG A 129 -22.39 -33.93 -33.61
N ASP A 130 -21.41 -33.30 -32.99
CA ASP A 130 -21.24 -31.84 -33.00
C ASP A 130 -20.79 -31.41 -34.41
N ILE A 131 -20.03 -32.26 -35.12
CA ILE A 131 -19.60 -32.04 -36.51
C ILE A 131 -20.75 -32.28 -37.49
N GLN A 132 -21.61 -33.27 -37.24
CA GLN A 132 -22.84 -33.49 -38.03
C GLN A 132 -23.74 -32.25 -38.00
N ARG A 133 -23.80 -31.53 -36.86
CA ARG A 133 -24.52 -30.26 -36.76
C ARG A 133 -23.95 -29.19 -37.71
N LEU A 134 -22.63 -29.11 -37.85
CA LEU A 134 -21.99 -28.20 -38.82
C LEU A 134 -22.46 -28.49 -40.25
N ASN A 135 -22.51 -29.77 -40.64
CA ASN A 135 -23.02 -30.19 -41.94
C ASN A 135 -24.46 -29.73 -42.19
N MET A 136 -25.32 -29.86 -41.18
CA MET A 136 -26.70 -29.37 -41.26
C MET A 136 -26.76 -27.84 -41.42
N ILE A 137 -25.89 -27.09 -40.75
CA ILE A 137 -25.85 -25.63 -40.85
C ILE A 137 -25.42 -25.19 -42.24
N LEU A 138 -24.42 -25.84 -42.85
CA LEU A 138 -24.00 -25.59 -44.21
C LEU A 138 -25.18 -25.80 -45.22
N SER A 139 -25.98 -26.85 -45.04
CA SER A 139 -27.20 -27.06 -45.86
C SER A 139 -28.23 -25.94 -45.70
N LYS A 140 -28.44 -25.44 -44.47
CA LYS A 140 -29.35 -24.30 -44.20
C LYS A 140 -28.88 -22.98 -44.78
N LEU A 141 -27.57 -22.80 -44.95
CA LEU A 141 -26.96 -21.66 -45.60
C LEU A 141 -27.06 -21.77 -47.15
N GLY A 142 -27.66 -22.81 -47.69
CA GLY A 142 -27.88 -23.01 -49.12
C GLY A 142 -26.75 -23.75 -49.81
N LEU A 143 -25.80 -24.33 -49.07
CA LEU A 143 -24.71 -25.13 -49.63
C LEU A 143 -25.13 -26.59 -49.69
N ALA A 144 -25.45 -27.09 -50.88
CA ALA A 144 -25.63 -28.50 -51.08
C ALA A 144 -24.31 -29.27 -50.87
N GLU A 145 -24.42 -30.58 -50.58
CA GLU A 145 -23.22 -31.39 -50.27
C GLU A 145 -22.19 -31.38 -51.41
N HIS A 146 -22.61 -31.38 -52.68
CA HIS A 146 -21.73 -31.31 -53.87
C HIS A 146 -21.10 -29.92 -54.10
N GLU A 147 -21.59 -28.86 -53.44
CA GLU A 147 -21.08 -27.49 -53.58
C GLU A 147 -20.06 -27.12 -52.53
N ARG A 148 -19.86 -27.97 -51.54
CA ARG A 148 -18.94 -27.74 -50.41
C ARG A 148 -17.51 -28.03 -50.74
N PHE A 149 -17.23 -28.64 -51.86
CA PHE A 149 -15.91 -28.91 -52.39
C PHE A 149 -15.67 -28.13 -53.66
N ARG A 150 -14.99 -27.02 -53.57
CA ARG A 150 -14.46 -26.27 -54.70
C ARG A 150 -13.00 -26.02 -54.48
N ALA A 151 -12.15 -26.80 -55.12
CA ALA A 151 -10.71 -26.69 -54.90
C ALA A 151 -10.22 -25.23 -54.97
N GLY A 152 -9.86 -24.66 -53.87
CA GLY A 152 -9.11 -23.43 -53.77
C GLY A 152 -9.89 -22.11 -53.74
N VAL A 153 -11.15 -22.10 -53.41
CA VAL A 153 -11.96 -20.91 -53.17
C VAL A 153 -12.78 -21.11 -51.90
N PRO A 154 -12.90 -20.07 -51.06
CA PRO A 154 -13.81 -20.13 -49.92
C PRO A 154 -15.25 -20.44 -50.38
N LEU A 155 -16.03 -21.06 -49.48
CA LEU A 155 -17.41 -21.32 -49.71
C LEU A 155 -18.19 -20.05 -50.01
N GLN A 156 -18.78 -19.94 -51.22
CA GLN A 156 -19.61 -18.80 -51.60
C GLN A 156 -21.09 -19.04 -51.20
N LEU A 157 -21.62 -18.16 -50.35
CA LEU A 157 -22.99 -18.24 -49.91
C LEU A 157 -23.92 -17.43 -50.83
N ARG A 158 -24.82 -18.14 -51.54
CA ARG A 158 -25.82 -17.54 -52.41
C ARG A 158 -27.21 -18.05 -52.07
N ARG A 159 -28.18 -17.13 -52.01
CA ARG A 159 -29.57 -17.44 -51.85
C ARG A 159 -30.36 -16.72 -52.97
N ASP A 160 -31.21 -17.45 -53.69
CA ASP A 160 -32.02 -16.91 -54.77
C ASP A 160 -31.20 -16.10 -55.81
N GLY A 161 -30.02 -16.61 -56.16
CA GLY A 161 -29.12 -16.02 -57.14
C GLY A 161 -28.30 -14.82 -56.68
N ARG A 162 -28.51 -14.31 -55.45
CA ARG A 162 -27.72 -13.23 -54.84
C ARG A 162 -26.78 -13.73 -53.73
N THR A 163 -25.71 -12.99 -53.49
CA THR A 163 -24.82 -13.24 -52.33
C THR A 163 -25.57 -12.97 -51.02
N LEU A 164 -25.36 -13.80 -50.02
CA LEU A 164 -25.96 -13.63 -48.68
C LEU A 164 -25.40 -12.34 -48.03
N SER A 165 -26.24 -11.54 -47.42
CA SER A 165 -25.77 -10.41 -46.66
C SER A 165 -25.15 -10.81 -45.33
N LEU A 166 -24.20 -10.02 -44.80
CA LEU A 166 -23.58 -10.25 -43.48
C LEU A 166 -24.63 -10.41 -42.38
N LYS A 167 -25.70 -9.61 -42.41
CA LYS A 167 -26.78 -9.67 -41.41
C LYS A 167 -27.49 -11.02 -41.43
N GLU A 168 -27.86 -11.51 -42.60
CA GLU A 168 -28.49 -12.82 -42.75
C GLU A 168 -27.57 -13.94 -42.30
N LEU A 169 -26.27 -13.87 -42.62
CA LEU A 169 -25.27 -14.83 -42.15
C LEU A 169 -25.17 -14.81 -40.61
N ILE A 170 -25.03 -13.63 -39.97
CA ILE A 170 -25.00 -13.50 -38.53
C ILE A 170 -26.27 -14.10 -37.89
N ASP A 171 -27.43 -13.81 -38.40
CA ASP A 171 -28.72 -14.32 -37.88
C ASP A 171 -28.76 -15.84 -37.87
N VAL A 172 -28.37 -16.49 -39.00
CA VAL A 172 -28.30 -17.95 -39.08
C VAL A 172 -27.25 -18.54 -38.13
N VAL A 173 -26.03 -17.95 -38.08
CA VAL A 173 -24.96 -18.44 -37.25
C VAL A 173 -25.31 -18.30 -35.77
N GLN A 174 -25.88 -17.17 -35.35
CA GLN A 174 -26.33 -16.97 -33.97
C GLN A 174 -27.48 -17.87 -33.56
N HIS A 175 -28.44 -18.14 -34.47
CA HIS A 175 -29.53 -19.06 -34.22
C HIS A 175 -29.02 -20.50 -33.92
N HIS A 176 -27.80 -20.81 -34.39
CA HIS A 176 -27.14 -22.10 -34.17
C HIS A 176 -26.02 -22.04 -33.11
N ASP A 177 -26.09 -21.10 -32.18
CA ASP A 177 -25.10 -20.89 -31.11
C ASP A 177 -23.67 -20.67 -31.65
N GLY A 178 -23.56 -19.90 -32.74
CA GLY A 178 -22.26 -19.52 -33.31
C GLY A 178 -21.93 -18.05 -33.18
N ILE A 179 -20.74 -17.69 -33.65
CA ILE A 179 -20.24 -16.31 -33.71
C ILE A 179 -19.53 -16.06 -35.03
N VAL A 180 -19.58 -14.84 -35.51
CA VAL A 180 -19.02 -14.43 -36.79
C VAL A 180 -17.83 -13.45 -36.50
N ILE A 181 -16.74 -13.63 -37.26
CA ILE A 181 -15.56 -12.77 -37.26
C ILE A 181 -15.25 -12.39 -38.72
N ALA A 182 -15.17 -11.14 -39.10
CA ALA A 182 -14.68 -10.76 -40.39
C ALA A 182 -13.19 -11.06 -40.50
N ALA A 183 -12.79 -11.92 -41.45
CA ALA A 183 -11.44 -12.40 -41.59
C ALA A 183 -10.53 -11.33 -42.18
N HIS A 184 -9.20 -11.36 -41.84
CA HIS A 184 -8.12 -10.53 -42.37
C HIS A 184 -8.60 -9.14 -42.87
N ALA A 185 -9.37 -8.43 -42.05
CA ALA A 185 -10.13 -7.24 -42.41
C ALA A 185 -9.29 -6.11 -43.06
N ASP A 186 -8.00 -6.11 -42.81
CA ASP A 186 -7.01 -5.13 -43.31
C ASP A 186 -6.31 -5.59 -44.61
N GLN A 187 -6.80 -6.66 -45.27
CA GLN A 187 -6.29 -7.16 -46.54
C GLN A 187 -7.28 -6.93 -47.70
N SER A 188 -6.87 -7.23 -48.96
CA SER A 188 -7.62 -7.00 -50.20
C SER A 188 -8.97 -7.73 -50.31
N ASP A 189 -9.16 -8.76 -49.53
CA ASP A 189 -10.40 -9.56 -49.44
C ASP A 189 -11.06 -9.42 -48.05
N GLY A 190 -10.71 -8.35 -47.33
CA GLY A 190 -11.25 -8.02 -46.05
C GLY A 190 -12.37 -6.96 -46.09
N ILE A 191 -13.14 -6.90 -45.00
CA ILE A 191 -14.25 -5.96 -44.88
C ILE A 191 -13.84 -4.47 -44.97
N LEU A 192 -12.59 -4.12 -44.59
CA LEU A 192 -12.07 -2.74 -44.60
C LEU A 192 -11.43 -2.33 -45.95
N ASP A 193 -11.34 -3.25 -46.91
CA ASP A 193 -10.74 -2.98 -48.25
C ASP A 193 -11.56 -2.03 -49.08
N SER A 194 -12.88 -2.08 -48.96
CA SER A 194 -13.79 -1.28 -49.84
C SER A 194 -14.76 -0.45 -49.00
N PRO A 195 -14.96 0.85 -49.35
CA PRO A 195 -16.01 1.67 -48.76
C PRO A 195 -17.44 1.09 -48.94
N ASN A 196 -17.64 0.21 -49.95
CA ASN A 196 -18.92 -0.46 -50.14
C ASN A 196 -19.30 -1.38 -48.95
N ASN A 197 -18.32 -1.81 -48.19
CA ASN A 197 -18.54 -2.69 -47.03
C ASN A 197 -18.80 -1.92 -45.72
N MET A 198 -18.82 -0.58 -45.78
CA MET A 198 -19.04 0.28 -44.62
C MET A 198 -20.35 0.00 -43.88
N ALA A 199 -21.42 -0.26 -44.62
CA ALA A 199 -22.72 -0.59 -44.04
C ALA A 199 -22.68 -1.89 -43.24
N ASP A 200 -21.96 -2.90 -43.73
CA ASP A 200 -21.77 -4.18 -43.06
C ASP A 200 -20.85 -4.01 -41.78
N TYR A 201 -19.77 -3.21 -41.88
CA TYR A 201 -18.94 -2.90 -40.71
C TYR A 201 -19.74 -2.23 -39.58
N GLN A 202 -20.75 -1.41 -39.96
CA GLN A 202 -21.58 -0.70 -38.99
C GLN A 202 -22.69 -1.56 -38.35
N ILE A 203 -22.87 -2.84 -38.75
CA ILE A 203 -23.87 -3.73 -38.14
C ILE A 203 -23.49 -3.98 -36.67
N PRO A 204 -24.37 -3.68 -35.69
CA PRO A 204 -24.06 -3.84 -34.25
C PRO A 204 -23.74 -5.29 -33.83
N GLN A 205 -24.26 -6.25 -34.56
CA GLN A 205 -24.08 -7.69 -34.31
C GLN A 205 -22.70 -8.20 -34.77
N LEU A 206 -21.95 -7.48 -35.63
CA LEU A 206 -20.55 -7.78 -35.92
C LEU A 206 -19.70 -7.38 -34.74
N LEU A 207 -19.33 -8.38 -33.91
CA LEU A 207 -18.66 -8.16 -32.64
C LEU A 207 -17.13 -8.10 -32.76
N ALA A 208 -16.55 -8.79 -33.73
CA ALA A 208 -15.12 -8.90 -33.91
C ALA A 208 -14.70 -8.92 -35.38
N ILE A 209 -13.51 -8.42 -35.64
CA ILE A 209 -12.78 -8.53 -36.90
C ILE A 209 -11.38 -9.05 -36.66
N GLU A 210 -10.79 -9.71 -37.63
CA GLU A 210 -9.41 -10.13 -37.61
C GLU A 210 -8.54 -9.11 -38.32
N VAL A 211 -7.37 -8.81 -37.73
CA VAL A 211 -6.36 -7.93 -38.33
C VAL A 211 -5.05 -8.71 -38.50
N THR A 212 -4.41 -8.51 -39.64
CA THR A 212 -3.14 -9.23 -39.94
C THR A 212 -1.94 -8.47 -39.44
N THR A 213 -2.02 -7.14 -39.33
CA THR A 213 -0.93 -6.26 -38.91
C THR A 213 -1.14 -5.70 -37.50
N TYR A 214 -0.14 -5.89 -36.63
CA TYR A 214 -0.12 -5.28 -35.30
C TYR A 214 1.31 -4.87 -34.92
N PRO A 215 1.57 -3.65 -34.45
CA PRO A 215 0.61 -2.57 -34.12
C PRO A 215 -0.19 -2.09 -35.32
N LEU A 216 -1.44 -1.66 -35.08
CA LEU A 216 -2.36 -1.25 -36.13
C LEU A 216 -1.82 -0.05 -36.93
N PRO A 217 -1.87 -0.10 -38.28
CA PRO A 217 -1.58 1.05 -39.13
C PRO A 217 -2.51 2.24 -38.80
N PRO A 218 -2.07 3.50 -38.97
CA PRO A 218 -2.84 4.70 -38.55
C PRO A 218 -4.27 4.75 -39.11
N GLY A 219 -4.46 4.40 -40.39
CA GLY A 219 -5.80 4.35 -41.02
C GLY A 219 -6.73 3.35 -40.38
N ILE A 220 -6.29 2.10 -40.23
CA ILE A 220 -7.04 1.02 -39.57
C ILE A 220 -7.30 1.37 -38.10
N ARG A 221 -6.28 1.89 -37.40
CA ARG A 221 -6.41 2.34 -36.01
C ARG A 221 -7.52 3.38 -35.86
N SER A 222 -7.59 4.37 -36.75
CA SER A 222 -8.62 5.42 -36.69
C SER A 222 -10.04 4.88 -36.85
N ILE A 223 -10.23 3.84 -37.67
CA ILE A 223 -11.50 3.15 -37.83
C ILE A 223 -11.84 2.39 -36.54
N LEU A 224 -10.92 1.56 -36.04
CA LEU A 224 -11.16 0.69 -34.89
C LEU A 224 -11.26 1.42 -33.55
N GLN A 225 -10.69 2.61 -33.46
CA GLN A 225 -10.84 3.52 -32.30
C GLN A 225 -12.07 4.43 -32.41
N GLY A 226 -12.79 4.41 -33.53
CA GLY A 226 -13.99 5.23 -33.73
C GLY A 226 -13.70 6.72 -33.99
N THR A 227 -12.47 7.08 -34.34
CA THR A 227 -12.09 8.47 -34.68
C THR A 227 -12.29 8.79 -36.15
N ASN A 228 -12.44 7.79 -37.04
CA ASN A 228 -12.82 7.97 -38.42
C ASN A 228 -14.32 8.22 -38.51
N ARG A 229 -14.74 9.42 -38.96
CA ARG A 229 -16.12 9.84 -38.97
C ARG A 229 -17.04 9.04 -39.92
N GLU A 230 -16.51 8.51 -41.00
CA GLU A 230 -17.28 7.77 -41.98
C GLU A 230 -17.59 6.34 -41.48
N TRP A 231 -16.59 5.62 -40.98
CA TRP A 231 -16.71 4.26 -40.47
C TRP A 231 -17.32 4.20 -39.07
N SER A 232 -17.17 5.21 -38.26
CA SER A 232 -17.49 5.21 -36.83
C SER A 232 -18.89 5.74 -36.48
N ARG A 233 -19.90 5.43 -37.27
CA ARG A 233 -21.30 5.85 -36.99
C ARG A 233 -21.99 5.02 -35.90
N ARG A 234 -21.42 3.91 -35.52
CA ARG A 234 -21.97 3.01 -34.47
C ARG A 234 -21.40 3.36 -33.09
N GLY A 235 -22.20 3.12 -32.04
CA GLY A 235 -21.82 3.44 -30.66
C GLY A 235 -20.65 2.63 -30.14
N ARG A 236 -20.46 1.40 -30.59
CA ARG A 236 -19.38 0.51 -30.19
C ARG A 236 -18.69 -0.07 -31.41
N GLN A 237 -17.38 0.03 -31.47
CA GLN A 237 -16.56 -0.59 -32.49
C GLN A 237 -16.43 -2.10 -32.26
N PRO A 238 -16.29 -2.94 -33.33
CA PRO A 238 -15.94 -4.35 -33.18
C PRO A 238 -14.58 -4.49 -32.48
N ALA A 239 -14.45 -5.54 -31.66
CA ALA A 239 -13.15 -5.92 -31.14
C ALA A 239 -12.25 -6.42 -32.28
N TYR A 240 -10.94 -6.39 -32.10
CA TYR A 240 -10.03 -6.94 -33.09
C TYR A 240 -9.14 -8.04 -32.48
N VAL A 241 -8.90 -9.06 -33.30
CA VAL A 241 -8.10 -10.24 -32.95
C VAL A 241 -7.04 -10.49 -34.03
N GLN A 242 -6.05 -11.29 -33.70
CA GLN A 242 -5.09 -11.86 -34.67
C GLN A 242 -5.21 -13.38 -34.67
N SER A 243 -5.13 -13.96 -35.86
CA SER A 243 -5.06 -15.40 -36.10
C SER A 243 -3.99 -15.72 -37.11
N SER A 244 -3.59 -16.97 -37.19
CA SER A 244 -2.48 -17.37 -38.05
C SER A 244 -2.87 -17.51 -39.52
N ASP A 245 -4.12 -17.68 -39.86
CA ASP A 245 -4.58 -18.18 -41.18
C ASP A 245 -3.73 -19.41 -41.59
N ALA A 246 -3.69 -20.38 -40.66
CA ALA A 246 -2.73 -21.44 -40.70
C ALA A 246 -3.06 -22.43 -41.84
N LYS A 247 -2.06 -22.71 -42.69
CA LYS A 247 -2.12 -23.67 -43.80
C LYS A 247 -0.96 -24.68 -43.74
N SER A 248 -0.22 -24.68 -42.63
CA SER A 248 0.90 -25.60 -42.35
C SER A 248 1.22 -25.71 -40.87
N LEU A 249 2.11 -26.68 -40.50
CA LEU A 249 2.74 -26.78 -39.19
C LEU A 249 4.24 -26.38 -39.24
N LYS A 250 4.69 -25.78 -40.33
CA LYS A 250 6.12 -25.46 -40.57
C LYS A 250 6.66 -24.47 -39.57
N VAL A 251 7.94 -24.66 -39.27
CA VAL A 251 8.73 -23.80 -38.38
C VAL A 251 10.05 -23.41 -39.03
N ASP A 252 10.67 -22.35 -38.53
CA ASP A 252 12.02 -21.99 -38.84
C ASP A 252 13.06 -22.90 -38.13
N GLU A 253 14.35 -22.61 -38.31
CA GLU A 253 15.46 -23.34 -37.66
C GLU A 253 15.44 -23.20 -36.12
N GLU A 254 14.80 -22.15 -35.57
CA GLU A 254 14.65 -21.90 -34.15
C GLU A 254 13.38 -22.53 -33.57
N GLY A 255 12.57 -23.22 -34.38
CA GLY A 255 11.28 -23.84 -33.98
C GLY A 255 10.11 -22.87 -33.89
N LYS A 256 10.25 -21.61 -34.37
CA LYS A 256 9.15 -20.63 -34.43
C LYS A 256 8.25 -20.87 -35.65
N PRO A 257 6.94 -20.70 -35.54
CA PRO A 257 6.02 -20.82 -36.66
C PRO A 257 6.37 -19.85 -37.80
N LEU A 258 6.38 -20.36 -39.01
CA LEU A 258 6.50 -19.56 -40.24
C LEU A 258 5.19 -18.83 -40.56
N ALA A 259 5.24 -17.85 -41.44
CA ALA A 259 4.04 -17.16 -41.92
C ALA A 259 3.01 -18.19 -42.45
N ASN A 260 1.73 -17.96 -42.10
CA ASN A 260 0.62 -18.87 -42.41
C ASN A 260 0.80 -20.29 -41.83
N SER A 261 1.59 -20.45 -40.79
CA SER A 261 1.67 -21.70 -40.05
C SER A 261 0.96 -21.56 -38.69
N LEU A 262 0.50 -22.67 -38.15
CA LEU A 262 -0.20 -22.74 -36.87
C LEU A 262 0.54 -21.98 -35.76
N GLY A 263 -0.13 -21.04 -35.10
CA GLY A 263 0.40 -20.27 -34.00
C GLY A 263 1.34 -19.13 -34.40
N TYR A 264 1.51 -18.83 -35.71
CA TYR A 264 2.27 -17.66 -36.18
C TYR A 264 1.74 -16.35 -35.60
N ARG A 265 0.44 -16.20 -35.56
CA ARG A 265 -0.32 -15.15 -34.86
C ARG A 265 -1.31 -15.80 -33.91
N SER A 266 -1.59 -15.13 -32.83
CA SER A 266 -2.58 -15.60 -31.84
C SER A 266 -3.09 -14.46 -30.99
N THR A 267 -4.24 -14.65 -30.37
CA THR A 267 -4.86 -13.72 -29.44
C THR A 267 -5.05 -14.40 -28.09
N TRP A 268 -4.68 -13.71 -27.01
CA TRP A 268 -5.06 -14.12 -25.67
C TRP A 268 -6.49 -13.66 -25.37
N VAL A 269 -7.34 -14.61 -24.97
CA VAL A 269 -8.74 -14.37 -24.61
C VAL A 269 -8.96 -14.67 -23.15
N LYS A 270 -9.52 -13.73 -22.40
CA LYS A 270 -9.86 -13.90 -20.98
C LYS A 270 -11.30 -14.41 -20.86
N ALA A 271 -11.47 -15.60 -20.29
CA ALA A 271 -12.75 -16.28 -20.15
C ALA A 271 -12.75 -17.24 -18.97
N SER A 272 -13.94 -17.61 -18.46
CA SER A 272 -14.05 -18.65 -17.43
C SER A 272 -13.87 -20.04 -18.03
N LYS A 273 -14.53 -20.27 -19.17
CA LYS A 273 -14.45 -21.52 -19.93
C LYS A 273 -14.58 -21.24 -21.43
N PRO A 274 -13.88 -22.01 -22.28
CA PRO A 274 -14.03 -21.90 -23.72
C PRO A 274 -15.48 -22.15 -24.15
N SER A 275 -16.15 -21.13 -24.68
CA SER A 275 -17.52 -21.21 -25.19
C SER A 275 -17.85 -20.05 -26.15
N ILE A 276 -18.91 -20.14 -26.93
CA ILE A 276 -19.38 -19.02 -27.76
C ILE A 276 -19.83 -17.83 -26.88
N ALA A 277 -20.46 -18.10 -25.75
CA ALA A 277 -20.83 -17.05 -24.82
C ALA A 277 -19.61 -16.30 -24.28
N ALA A 278 -18.52 -17.02 -23.97
CA ALA A 278 -17.24 -16.41 -23.54
C ALA A 278 -16.61 -15.56 -24.65
N LEU A 279 -16.56 -16.04 -25.88
CA LEU A 279 -16.08 -15.27 -27.03
C LEU A 279 -16.95 -14.02 -27.26
N ARG A 280 -18.27 -14.16 -27.17
CA ARG A 280 -19.18 -13.03 -27.27
C ARG A 280 -18.90 -11.95 -26.22
N GLN A 281 -18.75 -12.36 -24.96
CA GLN A 281 -18.39 -11.45 -23.87
C GLN A 281 -16.99 -10.81 -24.10
N ALA A 282 -16.00 -11.60 -24.54
CA ALA A 282 -14.67 -11.10 -24.83
C ALA A 282 -14.68 -10.05 -25.95
N PHE A 283 -15.50 -10.24 -26.97
CA PHE A 283 -15.64 -9.29 -28.08
C PHE A 283 -16.47 -8.04 -27.69
N LEU A 284 -17.36 -8.17 -26.72
CA LEU A 284 -18.06 -7.03 -26.13
C LEU A 284 -17.14 -6.14 -25.29
N ASP A 285 -16.17 -6.76 -24.62
CA ASP A 285 -15.25 -6.11 -23.68
C ASP A 285 -13.77 -6.33 -24.08
N GLY A 286 -13.45 -6.16 -25.38
CA GLY A 286 -12.13 -6.43 -25.95
C GLY A 286 -10.97 -5.75 -25.22
N ALA A 287 -11.15 -4.53 -24.74
CA ALA A 287 -10.13 -3.81 -24.01
C ALA A 287 -9.67 -4.50 -22.70
N SER A 288 -10.56 -5.25 -22.04
CA SER A 288 -10.22 -5.99 -20.82
C SER A 288 -9.96 -7.47 -21.06
N ARG A 289 -10.54 -8.06 -22.09
CA ARG A 289 -10.54 -9.51 -22.33
C ARG A 289 -9.69 -10.00 -23.51
N LEU A 290 -9.13 -9.11 -24.32
CA LEU A 290 -8.29 -9.47 -25.46
C LEU A 290 -6.91 -8.85 -25.35
N ARG A 291 -5.87 -9.64 -25.64
CA ARG A 291 -4.48 -9.16 -25.74
C ARG A 291 -3.81 -9.77 -26.96
N ILE A 292 -3.19 -8.90 -27.77
CA ILE A 292 -2.37 -9.32 -28.92
C ILE A 292 -0.92 -9.21 -28.51
N GLN A 293 -0.34 -10.30 -28.02
CA GLN A 293 1.05 -10.38 -27.57
C GLN A 293 1.54 -11.82 -27.56
N LYS A 294 2.87 -12.03 -27.68
CA LYS A 294 3.45 -13.38 -27.69
C LYS A 294 3.43 -14.04 -26.32
N ALA A 295 3.87 -13.30 -25.29
CA ALA A 295 3.91 -13.79 -23.92
C ALA A 295 2.51 -13.82 -23.30
N ARG A 296 2.30 -14.69 -22.32
CA ARG A 296 1.07 -14.69 -21.51
C ARG A 296 0.93 -13.33 -20.82
N PRO A 297 -0.28 -12.74 -20.81
CA PRO A 297 -0.52 -11.50 -20.08
C PRO A 297 -0.14 -11.61 -18.61
N SER A 298 0.59 -10.61 -18.10
CA SER A 298 1.17 -10.60 -16.75
C SER A 298 0.25 -10.01 -15.67
N ASP A 299 -0.91 -9.51 -16.05
CA ASP A 299 -1.89 -8.90 -15.15
C ASP A 299 -2.49 -9.86 -14.11
N GLU A 300 -2.17 -11.16 -14.19
CA GLU A 300 -2.56 -12.16 -13.20
C GLU A 300 -1.52 -12.40 -12.08
N GLN A 301 -0.29 -11.87 -12.17
CA GLN A 301 0.81 -12.31 -11.29
C GLN A 301 1.67 -11.20 -10.68
N SER A 302 1.33 -9.92 -10.87
CA SER A 302 2.24 -8.81 -10.55
C SER A 302 2.02 -8.15 -9.19
N HIS A 303 1.00 -8.56 -8.43
CA HIS A 303 0.64 -7.90 -7.17
C HIS A 303 0.24 -8.90 -6.07
N PRO A 304 0.41 -8.53 -4.78
CA PRO A 304 -0.08 -9.33 -3.66
C PRO A 304 -1.59 -9.55 -3.74
N ARG A 305 -2.06 -10.73 -3.30
CA ARG A 305 -3.49 -11.07 -3.43
C ARG A 305 -3.99 -12.04 -2.37
N ILE A 306 -5.29 -12.00 -2.14
CA ILE A 306 -6.03 -13.06 -1.45
C ILE A 306 -6.36 -14.14 -2.49
N VAL A 307 -5.93 -15.36 -2.24
CA VAL A 307 -6.16 -16.49 -3.15
C VAL A 307 -7.51 -17.15 -2.86
N PHE A 308 -7.82 -17.38 -1.59
CA PHE A 308 -9.10 -17.97 -1.17
C PHE A 308 -9.52 -17.51 0.23
N LEU A 309 -10.83 -17.65 0.48
CA LEU A 309 -11.46 -17.58 1.81
C LEU A 309 -12.26 -18.85 2.01
N LYS A 310 -11.98 -19.57 3.10
CA LYS A 310 -12.81 -20.67 3.59
C LYS A 310 -13.34 -20.31 4.95
N CYS A 311 -14.64 -20.46 5.15
CA CYS A 311 -15.25 -20.27 6.47
C CYS A 311 -16.25 -21.40 6.76
N ARG A 312 -16.22 -21.86 7.99
CA ARG A 312 -17.08 -22.93 8.52
C ARG A 312 -17.57 -22.57 9.91
N GLY A 313 -18.64 -23.25 10.31
CA GLY A 313 -19.15 -23.14 11.70
C GLY A 313 -19.78 -21.79 12.05
N LEU A 314 -20.34 -21.05 11.09
CA LEU A 314 -21.08 -19.82 11.33
C LEU A 314 -22.57 -20.07 11.46
N SER A 315 -23.26 -19.38 12.37
CA SER A 315 -24.68 -19.67 12.67
C SER A 315 -25.62 -19.32 11.53
N PHE A 316 -25.37 -18.25 10.76
CA PHE A 316 -26.27 -17.71 9.74
C PHE A 316 -25.69 -17.80 8.30
N LEU A 317 -24.44 -18.21 8.13
CA LEU A 317 -23.80 -18.44 6.85
C LEU A 317 -23.45 -19.93 6.73
N ALA A 318 -23.85 -20.57 5.65
CA ALA A 318 -23.37 -21.91 5.35
C ALA A 318 -21.87 -21.91 5.09
N ASP A 319 -21.26 -23.08 5.11
CA ASP A 319 -19.82 -23.21 4.80
C ASP A 319 -19.52 -22.64 3.42
N GLN A 320 -18.54 -21.75 3.35
CA GLN A 320 -18.12 -21.10 2.12
C GLN A 320 -16.69 -21.52 1.76
N ASP A 321 -16.46 -21.68 0.47
CA ASP A 321 -15.14 -21.86 -0.15
C ASP A 321 -15.05 -20.97 -1.38
N VAL A 322 -14.43 -19.81 -1.23
CA VAL A 322 -14.34 -18.75 -2.25
C VAL A 322 -12.92 -18.67 -2.76
N HIS A 323 -12.67 -18.95 -4.03
CA HIS A 323 -11.39 -18.75 -4.69
C HIS A 323 -11.44 -17.47 -5.53
N PHE A 324 -10.67 -16.47 -5.13
CA PHE A 324 -10.71 -15.14 -5.73
C PHE A 324 -9.87 -15.06 -7.02
N SER A 325 -10.35 -14.21 -7.94
CA SER A 325 -9.56 -13.72 -9.07
C SER A 325 -8.46 -12.78 -8.58
N PRO A 326 -7.29 -12.76 -9.22
CA PRO A 326 -6.27 -11.75 -8.95
C PRO A 326 -6.71 -10.33 -9.32
N ASN A 327 -7.76 -10.15 -10.11
CA ASN A 327 -8.22 -8.87 -10.60
C ASN A 327 -9.49 -8.38 -9.87
N LEU A 328 -10.65 -8.33 -10.55
CA LEU A 328 -11.89 -7.83 -9.99
C LEU A 328 -12.83 -8.98 -9.57
N ASN A 329 -13.23 -8.95 -8.29
CA ASN A 329 -14.20 -9.88 -7.72
C ASN A 329 -15.41 -9.12 -7.22
N THR A 330 -16.62 -9.59 -7.54
CA THR A 330 -17.85 -9.02 -7.00
C THR A 330 -18.65 -10.08 -6.23
N ILE A 331 -19.02 -9.74 -5.01
CA ILE A 331 -19.91 -10.54 -4.17
C ILE A 331 -21.30 -9.94 -4.27
N ILE A 332 -22.24 -10.68 -4.81
CA ILE A 332 -23.63 -10.22 -5.01
C ILE A 332 -24.63 -11.05 -4.22
N GLY A 333 -25.81 -10.52 -3.98
CA GLY A 333 -26.90 -11.20 -3.26
C GLY A 333 -27.94 -10.21 -2.76
N GLY A 334 -29.09 -10.70 -2.41
CA GLY A 334 -30.14 -9.90 -1.76
C GLY A 334 -29.74 -9.34 -0.40
N ARG A 335 -30.64 -8.59 0.23
CA ARG A 335 -30.41 -8.12 1.63
C ARG A 335 -30.40 -9.33 2.56
N GLY A 336 -29.47 -9.35 3.52
CA GLY A 336 -29.37 -10.43 4.52
C GLY A 336 -28.69 -11.71 4.04
N THR A 337 -28.17 -11.79 2.80
CA THR A 337 -27.50 -12.99 2.27
C THR A 337 -26.08 -13.25 2.80
N GLY A 338 -25.49 -12.31 3.55
CA GLY A 338 -24.15 -12.46 4.12
C GLY A 338 -23.01 -11.82 3.32
N LYS A 339 -23.28 -10.97 2.32
CA LYS A 339 -22.23 -10.24 1.56
C LYS A 339 -21.27 -9.47 2.47
N SER A 340 -21.80 -8.53 3.23
CA SER A 340 -21.00 -7.71 4.17
C SER A 340 -20.31 -8.57 5.22
N THR A 341 -20.89 -9.71 5.58
CA THR A 341 -20.26 -10.67 6.48
C THR A 341 -18.99 -11.26 5.90
N LEU A 342 -19.03 -11.72 4.65
CA LEU A 342 -17.81 -12.26 4.01
C LEU A 342 -16.69 -11.20 3.97
N MET A 343 -17.02 -9.93 3.75
CA MET A 343 -16.06 -8.83 3.78
C MET A 343 -15.45 -8.63 5.17
N GLU A 344 -16.27 -8.68 6.21
CA GLU A 344 -15.79 -8.52 7.60
C GLU A 344 -15.04 -9.76 8.09
N LEU A 345 -15.34 -10.97 7.61
CA LEU A 345 -14.55 -12.17 7.89
C LEU A 345 -13.13 -12.05 7.31
N LEU A 346 -12.98 -11.49 6.11
CA LEU A 346 -11.68 -11.15 5.55
C LEU A 346 -10.94 -10.15 6.46
N ARG A 347 -11.62 -9.10 6.91
CA ARG A 347 -11.05 -8.10 7.82
C ARG A 347 -10.55 -8.72 9.11
N PHE A 348 -11.34 -9.59 9.74
CA PHE A 348 -10.98 -10.26 10.99
C PHE A 348 -9.77 -11.18 10.82
N ALA A 349 -9.72 -11.95 9.76
CA ALA A 349 -8.62 -12.86 9.51
C ALA A 349 -7.28 -12.16 9.26
N PHE A 350 -7.31 -10.90 8.80
CA PHE A 350 -6.12 -10.06 8.70
C PHE A 350 -5.90 -9.15 9.92
N ALA A 351 -6.63 -9.34 11.02
CA ALA A 351 -6.56 -8.54 12.25
C ALA A 351 -6.72 -7.02 12.02
N ARG A 352 -7.59 -6.63 11.04
CA ARG A 352 -7.86 -5.22 10.69
C ARG A 352 -9.11 -4.66 11.39
N ASP A 353 -9.71 -5.38 12.32
CA ASP A 353 -10.83 -4.96 13.15
C ASP A 353 -10.39 -4.22 14.43
N THR A 354 -9.11 -4.32 14.79
CA THR A 354 -8.51 -3.67 15.97
C THR A 354 -7.68 -2.43 15.63
N VAL A 355 -7.37 -2.23 14.35
CA VAL A 355 -6.53 -1.12 13.86
C VAL A 355 -7.41 0.06 13.46
N GLY A 356 -7.19 1.22 14.11
CA GLY A 356 -7.86 2.47 13.79
C GLY A 356 -9.03 2.83 14.72
N GLN A 357 -9.52 4.06 14.58
CA GLN A 357 -10.69 4.55 15.31
C GLN A 357 -11.95 4.28 14.48
N PHE A 358 -12.64 3.19 14.80
CA PHE A 358 -13.94 2.91 14.21
C PHE A 358 -15.06 3.64 14.96
N SER A 359 -16.07 4.10 14.23
CA SER A 359 -17.29 4.66 14.81
C SER A 359 -18.04 3.61 15.65
N ALA A 360 -18.86 4.06 16.61
CA ALA A 360 -19.62 3.17 17.48
C ALA A 360 -20.51 2.17 16.71
N PRO A 361 -21.20 2.55 15.61
CA PRO A 361 -21.97 1.60 14.81
C PRO A 361 -21.13 0.48 14.17
N ILE A 362 -19.92 0.79 13.71
CA ILE A 362 -19.00 -0.19 13.10
C ILE A 362 -18.51 -1.16 14.19
N LYS A 363 -18.12 -0.67 15.36
CA LYS A 363 -17.72 -1.53 16.50
C LYS A 363 -18.84 -2.49 16.91
N ALA A 364 -20.08 -2.00 17.02
CA ALA A 364 -21.23 -2.84 17.33
C ALA A 364 -21.52 -3.89 16.25
N LYS A 365 -21.22 -3.60 14.98
CA LYS A 365 -21.29 -4.57 13.87
C LYS A 365 -20.27 -5.69 14.05
N PHE A 366 -19.04 -5.34 14.44
CA PHE A 366 -17.98 -6.33 14.70
C PHE A 366 -18.30 -7.26 15.87
N GLU A 367 -18.79 -6.70 16.97
CA GLU A 367 -19.20 -7.49 18.13
C GLU A 367 -20.34 -8.45 17.80
N ARG A 368 -21.36 -8.00 17.07
CA ARG A 368 -22.46 -8.86 16.60
C ARG A 368 -21.95 -9.99 15.73
N LEU A 369 -21.01 -9.71 14.82
CA LEU A 369 -20.45 -10.73 13.94
C LEU A 369 -19.64 -11.77 14.72
N ARG A 370 -18.81 -11.35 15.66
CA ARG A 370 -18.08 -12.28 16.56
C ARG A 370 -19.02 -13.17 17.38
N GLY A 371 -20.16 -12.62 17.81
CA GLY A 371 -21.22 -13.39 18.50
C GLY A 371 -21.89 -14.48 17.65
N THR A 372 -21.64 -14.53 16.33
CA THR A 372 -22.15 -15.57 15.43
C THR A 372 -21.24 -16.78 15.30
N PHE A 373 -20.02 -16.70 15.82
CA PHE A 373 -19.07 -17.80 15.77
C PHE A 373 -19.50 -18.91 16.72
N THR A 374 -19.60 -20.13 16.20
CA THR A 374 -19.78 -21.33 17.04
C THR A 374 -18.43 -21.83 17.55
N GLY A 375 -18.42 -22.78 18.48
CA GLY A 375 -17.17 -23.40 18.97
C GLY A 375 -16.35 -24.12 17.89
N GLU A 376 -16.98 -24.42 16.75
CA GLU A 376 -16.35 -25.06 15.58
C GLU A 376 -16.01 -24.08 14.46
N ALA A 377 -16.20 -22.76 14.69
CA ALA A 377 -15.94 -21.77 13.66
C ALA A 377 -14.46 -21.75 13.28
N GLU A 378 -14.20 -21.79 11.99
CA GLU A 378 -12.85 -21.69 11.42
C GLU A 378 -12.89 -20.81 10.18
N ILE A 379 -11.99 -19.85 10.11
CA ILE A 379 -11.81 -18.97 8.95
C ILE A 379 -10.37 -19.14 8.47
N GLN A 380 -10.21 -19.61 7.24
CA GLN A 380 -8.90 -19.76 6.59
C GLN A 380 -8.81 -18.84 5.38
N ILE A 381 -7.68 -18.17 5.22
CA ILE A 381 -7.35 -17.34 4.06
C ILE A 381 -6.02 -17.75 3.47
N GLY A 382 -5.98 -17.89 2.15
CA GLY A 382 -4.74 -18.00 1.40
C GLY A 382 -4.27 -16.61 1.01
N TRP A 383 -3.08 -16.24 1.44
CA TRP A 383 -2.42 -14.99 1.08
C TRP A 383 -1.20 -15.27 0.21
N GLU A 384 -1.13 -14.64 -0.96
CA GLU A 384 0.01 -14.70 -1.86
C GLU A 384 0.69 -13.32 -1.89
N GLY A 385 1.90 -13.26 -1.36
CA GLY A 385 2.74 -12.06 -1.40
C GLY A 385 3.48 -11.90 -2.74
N VAL A 386 4.38 -10.94 -2.82
CA VAL A 386 5.20 -10.67 -4.03
C VAL A 386 6.09 -11.86 -4.40
N SER A 387 6.45 -12.71 -3.45
CA SER A 387 7.26 -13.93 -3.67
C SER A 387 6.53 -15.01 -4.47
N GLY A 388 5.20 -14.91 -4.62
CA GLY A 388 4.37 -15.95 -5.24
C GLY A 388 4.11 -17.18 -4.36
N GLN A 389 4.61 -17.20 -3.12
CA GLN A 389 4.30 -18.23 -2.13
C GLN A 389 2.96 -17.93 -1.48
N VAL A 390 2.14 -18.96 -1.28
CA VAL A 390 0.85 -18.83 -0.61
C VAL A 390 0.97 -19.23 0.85
N ASP A 391 0.77 -18.28 1.74
CA ASP A 391 0.65 -18.51 3.17
C ASP A 391 -0.83 -18.73 3.53
N VAL A 392 -1.10 -19.66 4.44
CA VAL A 392 -2.45 -19.95 4.90
C VAL A 392 -2.62 -19.45 6.34
N ILE A 393 -3.41 -18.40 6.48
CA ILE A 393 -3.76 -17.78 7.76
C ILE A 393 -5.08 -18.38 8.24
N SER A 394 -5.14 -18.86 9.47
CA SER A 394 -6.35 -19.36 10.12
C SER A 394 -6.70 -18.49 11.33
N LEU A 395 -7.96 -18.09 11.43
CA LEU A 395 -8.56 -17.44 12.59
C LEU A 395 -9.50 -18.43 13.29
N ARG A 396 -9.29 -18.63 14.59
CA ARG A 396 -10.10 -19.50 15.47
C ARG A 396 -11.21 -18.73 16.19
N PRO A 397 -12.20 -19.44 16.78
CA PRO A 397 -13.31 -18.83 17.52
C PRO A 397 -12.89 -17.93 18.68
N ASP A 398 -11.76 -18.25 19.33
CA ASP A 398 -11.17 -17.49 20.43
C ASP A 398 -10.45 -16.21 20.00
N GLY A 399 -10.40 -15.93 18.70
CA GLY A 399 -9.73 -14.78 18.12
C GLY A 399 -8.23 -14.99 17.87
N THR A 400 -7.69 -16.19 18.09
CA THR A 400 -6.27 -16.48 17.84
C THR A 400 -6.00 -16.69 16.35
N HIS A 401 -4.91 -16.10 15.85
CA HIS A 401 -4.42 -16.29 14.50
C HIS A 401 -3.31 -17.32 14.46
N GLN A 402 -3.32 -18.18 13.45
CA GLN A 402 -2.29 -19.18 13.20
C GLN A 402 -1.89 -19.19 11.73
N ILE A 403 -0.62 -19.45 11.45
CA ILE A 403 -0.16 -19.79 10.10
C ILE A 403 -0.17 -21.33 10.00
N VAL A 404 -1.06 -21.83 9.13
CA VAL A 404 -1.20 -23.27 8.88
C VAL A 404 -0.19 -23.73 7.84
N GLN A 405 0.16 -22.88 6.90
CA GLN A 405 1.18 -23.10 5.89
C GLN A 405 1.95 -21.80 5.68
N GLY A 406 3.27 -21.84 5.82
CA GLY A 406 4.20 -20.71 5.77
C GLY A 406 5.17 -20.71 6.94
N GLU A 407 6.26 -19.97 6.83
CA GLU A 407 7.29 -19.83 7.88
C GLU A 407 7.25 -18.41 8.47
N VAL A 408 6.45 -18.20 9.52
CA VAL A 408 6.30 -16.92 10.21
C VAL A 408 6.56 -17.08 11.70
N VAL A 409 7.50 -16.32 12.25
CA VAL A 409 7.88 -16.38 13.67
C VAL A 409 6.96 -15.49 14.52
N ASP A 410 6.67 -14.27 14.06
CA ASP A 410 5.78 -13.30 14.71
C ASP A 410 4.56 -13.01 13.82
N ILE A 411 3.44 -13.66 14.13
CA ILE A 411 2.19 -13.53 13.36
C ILE A 411 1.61 -12.12 13.44
N ALA A 412 1.70 -11.46 14.60
CA ALA A 412 1.13 -10.14 14.79
C ALA A 412 1.88 -9.08 13.97
N ALA A 413 3.21 -9.15 13.95
CA ALA A 413 4.04 -8.29 13.11
C ALA A 413 3.82 -8.59 11.63
N TYR A 414 3.72 -9.86 11.25
CA TYR A 414 3.47 -10.27 9.87
C TYR A 414 2.13 -9.74 9.35
N LEU A 415 1.03 -9.94 10.09
CA LEU A 415 -0.29 -9.45 9.70
C LEU A 415 -0.33 -7.92 9.52
N LYS A 416 0.41 -7.17 10.35
CA LYS A 416 0.51 -5.71 10.21
C LYS A 416 1.22 -5.27 8.94
N GLN A 417 2.18 -6.06 8.44
CA GLN A 417 2.95 -5.74 7.23
C GLN A 417 2.20 -6.07 5.92
N ILE A 418 1.15 -6.89 5.97
CA ILE A 418 0.36 -7.23 4.77
C ILE A 418 -0.30 -5.96 4.21
N PRO A 419 -0.05 -5.58 2.94
CA PRO A 419 -0.58 -4.36 2.35
C PRO A 419 -2.02 -4.56 1.86
N ILE A 420 -2.98 -4.69 2.78
CA ILE A 420 -4.41 -4.86 2.46
C ILE A 420 -5.25 -3.75 3.08
N GLN A 421 -6.22 -3.26 2.33
CA GLN A 421 -7.13 -2.20 2.74
C GLN A 421 -8.58 -2.68 2.79
N PHE A 422 -9.33 -2.24 3.81
CA PHE A 422 -10.73 -2.60 4.02
C PHE A 422 -11.58 -1.36 4.25
N TYR A 423 -12.69 -1.25 3.52
CA TYR A 423 -13.66 -0.16 3.67
C TYR A 423 -15.08 -0.71 3.81
N SER A 424 -15.69 -0.49 4.98
CA SER A 424 -17.07 -0.82 5.24
C SER A 424 -18.00 0.27 4.69
N GLN A 425 -19.26 -0.06 4.47
CA GLN A 425 -20.29 0.80 3.90
C GLN A 425 -20.34 2.22 4.49
N GLN A 426 -20.38 2.37 5.80
CA GLN A 426 -20.42 3.69 6.46
C GLN A 426 -19.06 4.38 6.54
N GLN A 427 -17.98 3.66 6.40
CA GLN A 427 -16.63 4.18 6.59
C GLN A 427 -16.23 5.18 5.48
N LEU A 428 -16.73 5.00 4.26
CA LEU A 428 -16.53 5.96 3.17
C LEU A 428 -17.24 7.29 3.45
N SER A 429 -18.48 7.24 3.92
CA SER A 429 -19.24 8.45 4.30
C SER A 429 -18.65 9.15 5.52
N ASP A 430 -18.14 8.40 6.51
CA ASP A 430 -17.48 8.96 7.69
C ASP A 430 -16.20 9.74 7.29
N LEU A 431 -15.46 9.26 6.29
CA LEU A 431 -14.25 9.91 5.77
C LEU A 431 -14.53 11.26 5.07
N THR A 432 -15.76 11.46 4.61
CA THR A 432 -16.19 12.67 3.89
C THR A 432 -17.05 13.61 4.72
N SER A 433 -17.36 13.23 5.96
CA SER A 433 -18.17 14.04 6.89
C SER A 433 -17.41 15.29 7.40
N VAL A 434 -18.15 16.23 7.96
CA VAL A 434 -17.57 17.45 8.59
C VAL A 434 -16.66 17.03 9.76
N GLY A 435 -15.36 17.35 9.67
CA GLY A 435 -14.34 16.88 10.62
C GLY A 435 -13.44 15.74 10.07
N GLY A 436 -13.71 15.26 8.85
CA GLY A 436 -12.91 14.21 8.20
C GLY A 436 -11.54 14.66 7.65
N GLU A 437 -11.14 15.92 7.87
CA GLU A 437 -9.86 16.47 7.38
C GLU A 437 -8.65 15.74 7.96
N SER A 438 -8.69 15.41 9.26
CA SER A 438 -7.69 14.57 9.91
C SER A 438 -7.71 13.13 9.35
N SER A 439 -8.85 12.69 8.80
CA SER A 439 -8.98 11.38 8.17
C SER A 439 -8.28 11.31 6.81
N LEU A 440 -8.32 12.37 5.99
CA LEU A 440 -7.59 12.44 4.73
C LEU A 440 -6.07 12.47 4.95
N LEU A 441 -5.61 13.23 5.96
CA LEU A 441 -4.20 13.23 6.37
C LEU A 441 -3.77 11.84 6.86
N SER A 442 -4.59 11.19 7.68
CA SER A 442 -4.33 9.84 8.19
C SER A 442 -4.22 8.81 7.06
N MET A 443 -5.10 8.89 6.04
CA MET A 443 -5.04 8.02 4.86
C MET A 443 -3.75 8.25 4.06
N LEU A 444 -3.34 9.50 3.87
CA LEU A 444 -2.09 9.83 3.20
C LEU A 444 -0.88 9.33 3.99
N ASP A 445 -0.89 9.51 5.33
CA ASP A 445 0.15 9.02 6.24
C ASP A 445 0.26 7.49 6.22
N GLU A 446 -0.86 6.77 6.05
CA GLU A 446 -0.86 5.32 5.90
C GLU A 446 -0.14 4.88 4.60
N ALA A 447 -0.32 5.62 3.52
CA ALA A 447 0.34 5.34 2.24
C ALA A 447 1.88 5.50 2.27
N CYS A 448 2.41 6.32 3.19
CA CYS A 448 3.85 6.54 3.39
C CYS A 448 4.33 6.19 4.82
N ASN A 449 3.62 5.29 5.50
CA ASN A 449 3.80 5.02 6.93
C ASN A 449 5.24 4.66 7.32
N ALA A 450 5.92 3.82 6.56
CA ALA A 450 7.26 3.34 6.91
C ALA A 450 8.28 4.50 7.03
N GLU A 451 8.27 5.43 6.07
CA GLU A 451 9.16 6.59 6.09
C GLU A 451 8.77 7.59 7.19
N LEU A 452 7.47 7.85 7.36
CA LEU A 452 6.98 8.76 8.39
C LEU A 452 7.24 8.26 9.81
N GLN A 453 7.12 6.97 10.07
CA GLN A 453 7.41 6.40 11.39
C GLN A 453 8.88 6.58 11.78
N ALA A 454 9.81 6.40 10.84
CA ALA A 454 11.23 6.66 11.07
C ALA A 454 11.49 8.14 11.42
N LEU A 455 10.84 9.06 10.71
CA LEU A 455 10.97 10.50 10.97
C LEU A 455 10.33 10.91 12.32
N LYS A 456 9.15 10.38 12.65
CA LYS A 456 8.45 10.62 13.93
C LYS A 456 9.26 10.08 15.12
N ALA A 457 9.93 8.95 14.97
CA ALA A 457 10.82 8.42 16.01
C ALA A 457 12.04 9.34 16.24
N ARG A 458 12.66 9.83 15.16
CA ARG A 458 13.75 10.82 15.25
C ARG A 458 13.28 12.13 15.90
N GLU A 459 12.11 12.61 15.53
CA GLU A 459 11.47 13.78 16.11
C GLU A 459 11.24 13.63 17.61
N THR A 460 10.73 12.50 18.06
CA THR A 460 10.48 12.21 19.48
C THR A 460 11.78 12.28 20.30
N ASN A 461 12.85 11.67 19.80
CA ASN A 461 14.15 11.70 20.44
C ASN A 461 14.72 13.13 20.51
N LEU A 462 14.65 13.86 19.40
CA LEU A 462 15.15 15.24 19.33
C LEU A 462 14.37 16.20 20.25
N ARG A 463 13.04 16.04 20.33
CA ARG A 463 12.21 16.80 21.30
C ARG A 463 12.65 16.54 22.74
N ALA A 464 12.93 15.29 23.10
CA ALA A 464 13.40 14.94 24.43
C ALA A 464 14.77 15.58 24.72
N GLU A 465 15.69 15.59 23.76
CA GLU A 465 16.97 16.29 23.87
C GLU A 465 16.77 17.80 24.06
N ILE A 466 15.91 18.45 23.29
CA ILE A 466 15.64 19.89 23.40
C ILE A 466 15.05 20.23 24.78
N VAL A 467 14.17 19.42 25.32
CA VAL A 467 13.63 19.62 26.69
C VAL A 467 14.75 19.59 27.73
N GLN A 468 15.71 18.65 27.59
CA GLN A 468 16.89 18.64 28.49
C GLN A 468 17.74 19.90 28.34
N VAL A 469 17.93 20.41 27.12
CA VAL A 469 18.65 21.64 26.86
C VAL A 469 17.92 22.86 27.45
N PHE A 470 16.58 22.89 27.42
CA PHE A 470 15.82 23.94 28.09
C PHE A 470 16.06 23.93 29.62
N ALA A 471 16.04 22.77 30.25
CA ALA A 471 16.34 22.65 31.69
C ALA A 471 17.77 23.08 32.00
N ALA A 472 18.74 22.68 31.19
CA ALA A 472 20.13 23.12 31.32
C ALA A 472 20.28 24.65 31.14
N SER A 473 19.53 25.28 30.25
CA SER A 473 19.49 26.74 30.05
C SER A 473 18.98 27.48 31.27
N ASP A 474 17.94 26.93 31.92
CA ASP A 474 17.44 27.52 33.18
C ASP A 474 18.48 27.40 34.31
N GLN A 475 19.07 26.22 34.46
CA GLN A 475 20.14 25.98 35.41
C GLN A 475 21.34 26.91 35.17
N LEU A 476 21.73 27.09 33.90
CA LEU A 476 22.82 28.00 33.52
C LEU A 476 22.51 29.46 33.89
N THR A 477 21.26 29.88 33.74
CA THR A 477 20.80 31.22 34.11
C THR A 477 20.93 31.45 35.64
N GLU A 478 20.48 30.48 36.43
CA GLU A 478 20.61 30.55 37.89
C GLU A 478 22.05 30.47 38.38
N LEU A 479 22.89 29.64 37.77
CA LEU A 479 24.32 29.57 38.07
C LEU A 479 25.03 30.88 37.77
N ARG A 480 24.76 31.52 36.66
CA ARG A 480 25.33 32.83 36.30
C ARG A 480 24.88 33.91 37.25
N LYS A 481 23.63 33.86 37.74
CA LYS A 481 23.18 34.81 38.78
C LYS A 481 23.93 34.58 40.09
N SER A 482 24.04 33.35 40.54
CA SER A 482 24.79 32.97 41.73
C SER A 482 26.27 33.32 41.62
N GLU A 483 26.90 33.09 40.46
CA GLU A 483 28.27 33.48 40.17
C GLU A 483 28.47 34.97 40.40
N LYS A 484 27.59 35.82 39.82
CA LYS A 484 27.63 37.26 39.96
C LYS A 484 27.52 37.72 41.41
N GLU A 485 26.59 37.13 42.18
CA GLU A 485 26.37 37.43 43.60
C GLU A 485 27.59 37.05 44.44
N VAL A 486 28.14 35.84 44.23
CA VAL A 486 29.35 35.37 44.95
C VAL A 486 30.57 36.20 44.57
N ALA A 487 30.74 36.56 43.30
CA ALA A 487 31.83 37.40 42.83
C ALA A 487 31.77 38.81 43.50
N GLN A 488 30.58 39.38 43.64
CA GLN A 488 30.41 40.68 44.36
C GLN A 488 30.74 40.54 45.84
N GLN A 489 30.29 39.45 46.49
CA GLN A 489 30.63 39.24 47.92
C GLN A 489 32.13 39.02 48.11
N LEU A 490 32.78 38.28 47.21
CA LEU A 490 34.24 38.10 47.27
C LEU A 490 35.00 39.37 47.05
N LEU A 491 34.54 40.24 46.14
CA LEU A 491 35.15 41.53 45.92
C LEU A 491 35.17 42.42 47.24
N GLU A 492 33.99 42.39 47.89
CA GLU A 492 33.86 43.16 49.15
C GLU A 492 34.73 42.56 50.29
N LEU A 493 34.75 41.20 50.40
CA LEU A 493 35.69 40.58 51.38
C LEU A 493 37.17 40.84 51.11
N ASN A 494 37.58 40.84 49.82
CA ASN A 494 38.95 41.18 49.43
C ASN A 494 39.30 42.63 49.81
N ARG A 495 38.36 43.58 49.65
CA ARG A 495 38.52 44.98 50.04
C ARG A 495 38.66 45.11 51.53
N GLN A 496 37.84 44.43 52.32
CA GLN A 496 37.96 44.41 53.78
C GLN A 496 39.23 43.74 54.24
N TRP A 497 39.71 42.73 53.55
CA TRP A 497 41.01 42.11 53.90
C TRP A 497 42.19 42.97 53.52
N GLN A 498 42.24 43.68 52.39
CA GLN A 498 43.33 44.60 52.01
C GLN A 498 43.45 45.76 52.93
N ALA A 499 42.34 46.33 53.39
CA ALA A 499 42.37 47.47 54.31
C ALA A 499 42.99 47.14 55.65
N ARG A 500 43.17 45.91 56.07
CA ARG A 500 43.71 45.42 57.33
C ARG A 500 45.06 44.74 57.22
N ARG A 501 45.70 44.85 56.07
CA ARG A 501 46.95 44.13 55.72
C ARG A 501 48.17 44.51 56.44
N GLU A 502 48.20 45.62 57.16
CA GLU A 502 49.42 46.19 57.82
C GLU A 502 49.83 45.49 59.14
N ILE A 503 49.13 44.41 59.55
CA ILE A 503 49.47 43.69 60.82
C ILE A 503 49.94 42.26 60.51
N GLN A 504 51.06 41.97 59.65
CA GLN A 504 50.66 40.80 58.85
C GLN A 504 51.71 39.80 58.48
N ALA A 505 52.87 39.79 58.82
CA ALA A 505 53.72 38.58 58.44
C ALA A 505 53.43 37.36 59.31
N GLU A 506 53.20 37.65 60.62
CA GLU A 506 52.98 36.56 61.59
C GLU A 506 51.59 36.02 61.55
N ALA A 507 50.53 36.84 61.30
CA ALA A 507 49.17 36.40 61.09
C ALA A 507 49.03 35.54 59.83
N LEU A 508 49.75 35.88 58.75
CA LEU A 508 49.74 35.11 57.49
C LEU A 508 50.34 33.72 57.64
N LEU A 509 51.43 33.62 58.44
CA LEU A 509 52.06 32.29 58.70
C LEU A 509 51.12 31.35 59.48
N PHE A 510 50.48 31.92 60.52
CA PHE A 510 49.44 31.15 61.26
C PHE A 510 48.24 30.76 60.42
N GLN A 511 47.76 31.68 59.59
CA GLN A 511 46.65 31.37 58.67
C GLN A 511 47.02 30.29 57.66
N ARG A 512 48.20 30.29 57.07
CA ARG A 512 48.68 29.25 56.14
C ARG A 512 48.84 27.93 56.85
N ALA A 513 49.31 27.90 58.13
CA ALA A 513 49.38 26.67 58.90
C ALA A 513 48.00 26.03 59.14
N GLU A 514 47.03 26.90 59.51
CA GLU A 514 45.67 26.42 59.72
C GLU A 514 44.96 25.97 58.38
N ALA A 515 45.22 26.69 57.29
CA ALA A 515 44.74 26.32 55.99
C ALA A 515 45.33 24.95 55.48
N ALA A 516 46.60 24.75 55.73
CA ALA A 516 47.28 23.51 55.43
C ALA A 516 46.69 22.35 56.23
N ARG A 517 46.32 22.52 57.47
CA ARG A 517 45.65 21.54 58.33
C ARG A 517 44.29 21.16 57.75
N GLN A 518 43.48 22.23 57.40
CA GLN A 518 42.14 22.00 56.84
C GLN A 518 42.18 21.37 55.43
N TYR A 519 43.20 21.74 54.62
CA TYR A 519 43.41 21.11 53.33
C TYR A 519 43.68 19.61 53.44
N PHE A 520 44.56 19.23 54.39
CA PHE A 520 44.86 17.83 54.65
C PHE A 520 43.59 17.06 55.09
N GLU A 521 42.80 17.61 56.02
CA GLU A 521 41.54 16.99 56.50
C GLU A 521 40.54 16.81 55.37
N LYS A 522 40.46 17.80 54.50
CA LYS A 522 39.56 17.73 53.32
C LYS A 522 39.99 16.68 52.26
N SER A 523 41.31 16.66 52.02
CA SER A 523 41.89 15.69 51.08
C SER A 523 41.72 14.25 51.59
N ARG A 524 41.83 14.05 52.89
CA ARG A 524 41.59 12.76 53.55
C ARG A 524 40.10 12.35 53.40
N ALA A 525 39.19 13.30 53.62
CA ALA A 525 37.80 13.03 53.50
C ALA A 525 37.42 12.62 52.04
N GLN A 526 37.98 13.31 51.03
CA GLN A 526 37.79 12.99 49.64
C GLN A 526 38.26 11.59 49.29
N CYS A 527 39.45 11.20 49.77
CA CYS A 527 39.95 9.84 49.57
C CYS A 527 39.02 8.79 50.21
N ALA A 528 38.43 9.12 51.36
CA ALA A 528 37.43 8.21 51.96
C ALA A 528 36.17 8.06 51.12
N GLU A 529 35.62 9.21 50.61
CA GLU A 529 34.47 9.20 49.73
C GLU A 529 34.72 8.41 48.42
N ASP A 530 35.92 8.57 47.83
CA ASP A 530 36.28 7.84 46.60
C ASP A 530 36.31 6.33 46.83
N VAL A 531 36.84 5.91 48.00
CA VAL A 531 36.85 4.50 48.41
C VAL A 531 35.43 3.99 48.61
N ASP A 532 34.57 4.76 49.26
CA ASP A 532 33.19 4.39 49.54
C ASP A 532 32.37 4.26 48.24
N ALA A 533 32.63 5.18 47.25
CA ALA A 533 32.02 5.08 45.93
C ALA A 533 32.39 3.77 45.20
N ILE A 534 33.67 3.33 45.29
CA ILE A 534 34.08 2.04 44.69
C ILE A 534 33.40 0.87 45.40
N VAL A 535 33.25 0.93 46.73
CA VAL A 535 32.54 -0.08 47.52
C VAL A 535 31.07 -0.15 47.11
N GLU A 536 30.40 1.00 46.95
CA GLU A 536 28.98 1.03 46.50
C GLU A 536 28.80 0.38 45.15
N VAL A 537 29.72 0.65 44.20
CA VAL A 537 29.66 0.00 42.87
C VAL A 537 29.90 -1.52 42.97
N ALA A 538 30.85 -1.91 43.82
CA ALA A 538 31.12 -3.34 44.07
C ALA A 538 29.89 -4.05 44.65
N GLU A 539 29.20 -3.44 45.62
CA GLU A 539 27.98 -3.97 46.22
C GLU A 539 26.83 -4.04 45.23
N LYS A 540 26.64 -3.02 44.37
CA LYS A 540 25.65 -3.05 43.30
C LYS A 540 25.92 -4.16 42.29
N LEU A 541 27.18 -4.45 41.99
CA LEU A 541 27.53 -5.57 41.11
C LEU A 541 27.33 -6.91 41.79
N ALA A 542 27.52 -7.02 43.09
CA ALA A 542 27.28 -8.25 43.88
C ALA A 542 25.78 -8.64 43.92
N GLN A 543 24.90 -7.63 43.86
CA GLN A 543 23.46 -7.92 43.86
C GLN A 543 23.03 -8.63 42.55
N PRO A 544 22.15 -9.58 42.61
CA PRO A 544 21.74 -10.40 41.44
C PRO A 544 20.97 -9.65 40.34
N GLY A 545 20.96 -8.34 40.41
CA GLY A 545 20.59 -7.41 39.32
C GLY A 545 19.29 -7.66 38.59
N GLY A 546 18.25 -8.16 39.26
CA GLY A 546 16.93 -8.38 38.61
C GLY A 546 16.90 -9.54 37.57
N LEU A 547 17.97 -10.32 37.49
CA LEU A 547 17.98 -11.55 36.70
C LEU A 547 17.14 -12.59 37.44
N ASN A 548 15.83 -12.41 37.35
CA ASN A 548 14.90 -13.38 37.95
C ASN A 548 14.99 -14.70 37.20
N ASP A 549 14.99 -15.79 37.97
CA ASP A 549 14.86 -17.18 37.50
C ASP A 549 13.45 -17.46 36.93
N GLY A 550 12.99 -16.59 36.00
CA GLY A 550 11.80 -16.87 35.21
C GLY A 550 12.05 -18.11 34.38
N LYS A 551 11.11 -19.04 34.40
CA LYS A 551 11.21 -20.32 33.69
C LYS A 551 11.52 -20.11 32.21
N ILE A 552 12.78 -20.10 31.87
CA ILE A 552 13.30 -20.00 30.50
C ILE A 552 13.21 -21.36 29.80
N GLU A 553 12.85 -22.43 30.54
CA GLU A 553 12.78 -23.80 30.05
C GLU A 553 11.92 -24.05 28.81
N ALA A 554 10.94 -23.20 28.59
CA ALA A 554 10.02 -23.27 27.42
C ALA A 554 10.47 -22.43 26.21
N TRP A 555 11.58 -21.72 26.29
CA TRP A 555 12.01 -20.83 25.21
C TRP A 555 12.90 -21.58 24.19
N PRO A 556 12.83 -21.23 22.91
CA PRO A 556 13.79 -21.72 21.94
C PRO A 556 15.20 -21.35 22.36
N ARG A 557 16.12 -22.35 22.35
CA ARG A 557 17.50 -22.20 22.81
C ARG A 557 17.63 -21.84 24.30
N SER A 558 16.79 -22.42 25.14
CA SER A 558 16.82 -22.22 26.59
C SER A 558 18.21 -22.49 27.21
N GLU A 559 18.96 -23.47 26.71
CA GLU A 559 20.34 -23.74 27.11
C GLU A 559 21.27 -22.54 26.89
N TRP A 560 21.16 -21.88 25.74
CA TRP A 560 21.95 -20.68 25.44
C TRP A 560 21.60 -19.51 26.37
N PHE A 561 20.33 -19.32 26.68
CA PHE A 561 19.90 -18.25 27.59
C PHE A 561 20.33 -18.54 29.03
N ASN A 562 20.27 -19.79 29.46
CA ASN A 562 20.75 -20.20 30.78
C ASN A 562 22.26 -20.00 30.88
N ASP A 563 23.03 -20.48 29.89
CA ASP A 563 24.48 -20.31 29.86
C ASP A 563 24.89 -18.83 29.85
N TYR A 564 24.22 -18.03 29.05
CA TYR A 564 24.42 -16.56 29.02
C TYR A 564 24.13 -15.93 30.39
N THR A 565 23.02 -16.32 31.03
CA THR A 565 22.62 -15.74 32.32
C THR A 565 23.61 -16.12 33.41
N GLU A 566 24.03 -17.39 33.46
CA GLU A 566 25.04 -17.83 34.42
C GLU A 566 26.43 -17.19 34.18
N SER A 567 26.81 -17.06 32.90
CA SER A 567 28.04 -16.33 32.53
C SER A 567 27.98 -14.86 32.92
N ALA A 568 26.83 -14.22 32.75
CA ALA A 568 26.61 -12.81 33.13
C ALA A 568 26.68 -12.62 34.67
N LYS A 569 26.09 -13.56 35.43
CA LYS A 569 26.19 -13.55 36.90
C LYS A 569 27.65 -13.70 37.34
N ALA A 570 28.37 -14.71 36.80
CA ALA A 570 29.76 -14.94 37.09
C ALA A 570 30.65 -13.72 36.73
N LEU A 571 30.38 -13.07 35.63
CA LEU A 571 31.07 -11.86 35.22
C LEU A 571 30.87 -10.72 36.26
N ARG A 572 29.64 -10.47 36.65
CA ARG A 572 29.32 -9.45 37.67
C ARG A 572 29.97 -9.73 39.00
N GLN A 573 29.92 -10.99 39.46
CA GLN A 573 30.56 -11.41 40.70
C GLN A 573 32.07 -11.16 40.65
N ARG A 574 32.73 -11.59 39.59
CA ARG A 574 34.17 -11.38 39.41
C ARG A 574 34.56 -9.91 39.49
N TYR A 575 33.82 -9.01 38.80
CA TYR A 575 34.14 -7.57 38.86
C TYR A 575 33.79 -6.92 40.20
N SER A 576 32.76 -7.38 40.91
CA SER A 576 32.47 -6.99 42.28
C SER A 576 33.64 -7.30 43.21
N GLU A 577 34.16 -8.52 43.14
CA GLU A 577 35.33 -8.94 43.95
C GLU A 577 36.59 -8.14 43.60
N GLN A 578 36.82 -7.89 42.32
CA GLN A 578 37.94 -7.03 41.87
C GLN A 578 37.85 -5.60 42.40
N LEU A 579 36.66 -5.01 42.35
CA LEU A 579 36.43 -3.65 42.87
C LEU A 579 36.57 -3.64 44.40
N ALA A 580 36.05 -4.61 45.09
CA ALA A 580 36.20 -4.72 46.52
C ALA A 580 37.69 -4.85 46.94
N ALA A 581 38.46 -5.64 46.19
CA ALA A 581 39.90 -5.78 46.40
C ALA A 581 40.62 -4.44 46.09
N LEU A 582 40.22 -3.75 45.03
CA LEU A 582 40.76 -2.43 44.70
C LEU A 582 40.47 -1.40 45.78
N ALA A 583 39.26 -1.34 46.31
CA ALA A 583 38.87 -0.47 47.41
C ALA A 583 39.71 -0.75 48.66
N SER A 584 39.96 -2.04 48.98
CA SER A 584 40.81 -2.47 50.10
C SER A 584 42.26 -2.04 49.89
N ALA A 585 42.79 -2.25 48.66
CA ALA A 585 44.15 -1.78 48.33
C ALA A 585 44.27 -0.27 48.41
N LEU A 586 43.32 0.49 47.91
CA LEU A 586 43.31 1.92 47.97
C LEU A 586 43.27 2.46 49.42
N ARG A 587 42.45 1.83 50.29
CA ARG A 587 42.47 2.14 51.76
C ARG A 587 43.82 1.96 52.39
N LYS A 588 44.49 0.85 52.03
CA LYS A 588 45.84 0.57 52.55
C LYS A 588 46.85 1.62 52.05
N ASP A 589 46.83 1.91 50.77
CA ASP A 589 47.73 2.86 50.13
C ASP A 589 47.51 4.27 50.69
N VAL A 590 46.27 4.71 50.96
CA VAL A 590 45.96 5.96 51.64
C VAL A 590 46.52 5.98 53.07
N ALA A 591 46.34 4.92 53.83
CA ALA A 591 46.91 4.82 55.17
C ALA A 591 48.44 4.89 55.16
N GLU A 592 49.11 4.24 54.18
CA GLU A 592 50.56 4.33 54.01
C GLU A 592 51.05 5.76 53.62
N LEU A 593 50.22 6.51 52.81
CA LEU A 593 50.49 7.87 52.46
C LEU A 593 50.52 8.80 53.72
N GLU A 594 49.58 8.55 54.65
CA GLU A 594 49.48 9.37 55.89
C GLU A 594 50.68 9.18 56.83
N GLN A 595 51.44 8.09 56.69
CA GLN A 595 52.65 7.79 57.55
C GLN A 595 53.96 8.24 56.92
N ARG A 596 53.97 8.73 55.64
CA ARG A 596 55.21 9.18 54.99
C ARG A 596 55.82 10.38 55.66
N GLN A 597 57.18 10.47 55.66
CA GLN A 597 57.97 11.64 56.15
C GLN A 597 57.70 12.03 57.60
N GLY A 598 57.54 11.08 58.50
CA GLY A 598 57.30 11.28 59.92
C GLY A 598 55.84 11.44 60.32
N GLY A 599 54.93 11.28 59.37
CA GLY A 599 53.51 11.30 59.60
C GLY A 599 52.90 12.63 59.96
N TRP A 600 51.56 12.64 60.11
CA TRP A 600 50.84 13.84 60.50
C TRP A 600 51.23 14.43 61.86
N GLU A 601 51.74 13.59 62.78
CA GLU A 601 52.18 14.07 64.09
C GLU A 601 53.35 15.07 64.02
N ALA A 602 54.36 14.83 63.18
CA ALA A 602 55.45 15.72 62.96
C ALA A 602 55.04 17.10 62.40
N VAL A 603 54.18 17.05 61.37
CA VAL A 603 53.59 18.25 60.73
C VAL A 603 52.70 19.01 61.70
N SER A 604 51.93 18.34 62.55
CA SER A 604 51.06 18.90 63.55
C SER A 604 51.84 19.64 64.63
N ALA A 605 53.02 19.13 65.06
CA ALA A 605 53.91 19.75 65.99
C ALA A 605 54.53 21.07 65.44
N GLU A 606 54.91 21.09 64.15
CA GLU A 606 55.37 22.33 63.48
C GLU A 606 54.30 23.38 63.40
N LEU A 607 53.05 23.00 63.10
CA LEU A 607 51.91 23.90 63.06
C LEU A 607 51.56 24.48 64.43
N ALA A 608 51.73 23.68 65.50
CA ALA A 608 51.55 24.16 66.88
C ALA A 608 52.62 25.17 67.27
N ALA A 609 53.91 25.01 66.93
CA ALA A 609 54.97 25.97 67.17
C ALA A 609 54.70 27.29 66.43
N ILE A 610 54.16 27.31 65.24
CA ILE A 610 53.77 28.52 64.52
C ILE A 610 52.64 29.24 65.27
N LYS A 611 51.69 28.53 65.84
CA LYS A 611 50.60 29.08 66.67
C LYS A 611 51.10 29.75 67.88
N ASP A 612 52.02 29.11 68.63
CA ASP A 612 52.58 29.65 69.85
C ASP A 612 53.45 30.88 69.59
N GLY A 613 54.22 30.88 68.47
CA GLY A 613 54.99 32.10 68.05
C GLY A 613 54.07 33.26 67.68
N PHE A 614 52.94 33.00 67.07
CA PHE A 614 51.93 34.01 66.75
C PHE A 614 51.23 34.55 68.00
N MET A 615 50.89 33.70 68.97
CA MET A 615 50.33 34.13 70.27
C MET A 615 51.28 35.00 71.00
N GLN A 616 52.54 34.65 70.99
CA GLN A 616 53.61 35.51 71.62
C GLN A 616 53.75 36.84 70.87
N ALA A 617 53.76 36.84 69.57
CA ALA A 617 53.83 38.08 68.76
C ALA A 617 52.63 39.02 68.97
N CYS A 618 51.45 38.47 69.26
CA CYS A 618 50.27 39.25 69.69
C CYS A 618 50.45 39.85 71.06
N GLN A 619 50.98 39.06 72.01
CA GLN A 619 51.23 39.50 73.42
C GLN A 619 52.27 40.60 73.46
N ASP A 620 53.32 40.47 72.66
CA ASP A 620 54.41 41.45 72.58
C ASP A 620 53.99 42.82 72.03
N ARG A 621 52.86 42.84 71.26
CA ARG A 621 52.29 44.05 70.62
C ARG A 621 51.00 44.53 71.22
N GLY A 622 50.61 44.00 72.40
CA GLY A 622 49.37 44.40 73.08
C GLY A 622 48.09 44.19 72.32
N LEU A 623 48.12 43.28 71.36
CA LEU A 623 46.94 42.92 70.56
C LEU A 623 46.19 41.72 71.20
N GLN A 624 44.82 41.79 71.22
CA GLN A 624 44.02 40.69 71.73
C GLN A 624 43.90 39.63 70.65
N PRO A 625 43.99 38.35 70.97
CA PRO A 625 43.69 37.25 69.98
C PRO A 625 42.35 37.36 69.27
N GLN A 626 41.37 38.02 69.83
CA GLN A 626 40.07 38.29 69.27
C GLN A 626 40.08 39.11 67.98
N ASP A 627 41.06 40.07 67.90
CA ASP A 627 41.20 40.87 66.67
C ASP A 627 41.74 40.04 65.49
N VAL A 628 42.48 39.03 65.85
CA VAL A 628 43.03 38.05 64.89
C VAL A 628 41.99 37.03 64.47
N ALA A 629 41.10 36.64 65.39
CA ALA A 629 40.01 35.76 65.07
C ALA A 629 39.06 36.31 63.98
N ARG A 630 38.82 37.61 64.01
CA ARG A 630 38.06 38.34 62.98
C ARG A 630 38.74 38.30 61.61
N LEU A 631 40.06 38.43 61.58
CA LEU A 631 40.87 38.30 60.37
C LEU A 631 40.85 36.89 59.82
N GLN A 632 40.91 35.87 60.70
CA GLN A 632 40.84 34.46 60.35
C GLN A 632 39.44 34.12 59.76
N GLU A 633 38.38 34.65 60.33
CA GLU A 633 37.02 34.42 59.91
C GLU A 633 36.73 35.02 58.50
N ILE A 634 37.25 36.27 58.28
CA ILE A 634 37.19 36.91 56.97
C ILE A 634 38.00 36.16 55.95
N ASP A 635 39.19 35.67 56.22
CA ASP A 635 40.01 34.92 55.29
C ASP A 635 39.42 33.54 54.99
N LYS A 636 38.91 32.86 56.02
CA LYS A 636 38.17 31.59 55.82
C LYS A 636 36.92 31.76 54.93
N THR A 637 36.18 32.86 55.25
CA THR A 637 35.00 33.17 54.46
C THR A 637 35.35 33.51 52.99
N ARG A 638 36.43 34.24 52.78
CA ARG A 638 36.99 34.57 51.48
C ARG A 638 37.39 33.34 50.67
N GLN A 639 38.15 32.42 51.35
CA GLN A 639 38.57 31.16 50.71
C GLN A 639 37.38 30.29 50.32
N VAL A 640 36.38 30.18 51.19
CA VAL A 640 35.14 29.46 50.88
C VAL A 640 34.43 30.09 49.70
N LYS A 641 34.31 31.43 49.67
CA LYS A 641 33.66 32.12 48.55
C LYS A 641 34.46 31.97 47.24
N GLN A 642 35.80 32.00 47.33
CA GLN A 642 36.66 31.76 46.18
C GLN A 642 36.47 30.34 45.63
N ALA A 643 36.50 29.34 46.50
CA ALA A 643 36.23 27.94 46.08
C ALA A 643 34.82 27.75 45.50
N THR A 644 33.82 28.45 46.09
CA THR A 644 32.44 28.42 45.57
C THR A 644 32.38 29.04 44.17
N LEU A 645 33.06 30.19 43.95
CA LEU A 645 33.13 30.85 42.68
C LEU A 645 33.74 29.94 41.58
N GLU A 646 34.88 29.31 41.90
CA GLU A 646 35.55 28.36 41.00
C GLU A 646 34.68 27.16 40.68
N GLN A 647 33.92 26.63 41.64
CA GLN A 647 32.96 25.55 41.42
C GLN A 647 31.81 25.99 40.51
N LEU A 648 31.24 27.20 40.74
CA LEU A 648 30.19 27.73 39.89
C LEU A 648 30.69 27.94 38.46
N GLN A 649 31.89 28.45 38.27
CA GLN A 649 32.51 28.63 36.95
C GLN A 649 32.70 27.32 36.21
N LYS A 650 33.17 26.26 36.87
CA LYS A 650 33.29 24.92 36.29
C LYS A 650 31.94 24.35 35.87
N GLN A 651 30.89 24.55 36.67
CA GLN A 651 29.55 24.14 36.33
C GLN A 651 29.00 24.90 35.12
N ILE A 652 29.23 26.19 35.04
CA ILE A 652 28.85 27.05 33.90
C ILE A 652 29.58 26.58 32.62
N GLU A 653 30.90 26.36 32.69
CA GLU A 653 31.72 25.87 31.57
C GLU A 653 31.24 24.52 31.06
N ALA A 654 30.80 23.63 31.94
CA ALA A 654 30.28 22.30 31.59
C ALA A 654 28.93 22.38 30.86
N LEU A 655 28.05 23.32 31.29
CA LEU A 655 26.67 23.41 30.72
C LEU A 655 26.57 24.32 29.49
N ALA A 656 27.41 25.37 29.39
CA ALA A 656 27.31 26.37 28.35
C ALA A 656 27.36 25.81 26.92
N PRO A 657 28.26 24.86 26.55
CA PRO A 657 28.34 24.32 25.18
C PRO A 657 27.09 23.55 24.77
N GLY A 658 26.37 22.91 25.72
CA GLY A 658 25.12 22.24 25.49
C GLY A 658 24.00 23.24 25.17
N VAL A 659 23.94 24.34 25.90
CA VAL A 659 22.92 25.38 25.73
C VAL A 659 23.13 26.18 24.43
N GLU A 660 24.36 26.40 24.01
CA GLU A 660 24.71 27.10 22.76
C GLU A 660 24.16 26.35 21.53
N LYS A 661 23.98 25.02 21.61
CA LYS A 661 23.42 24.21 20.55
C LYS A 661 21.89 24.26 20.45
N LEU A 662 21.20 25.00 21.31
CA LEU A 662 19.73 25.05 21.35
C LEU A 662 19.13 25.52 20.02
N SER A 663 19.68 26.56 19.40
CA SER A 663 19.18 27.02 18.08
C SER A 663 19.34 25.97 17.01
N THR A 664 20.51 25.35 16.93
CA THR A 664 20.80 24.29 15.96
C THR A 664 19.83 23.10 16.13
N ARG A 665 19.55 22.70 17.39
CA ARG A 665 18.58 21.61 17.66
C ARG A 665 17.15 21.95 17.28
N LEU A 666 16.75 23.21 17.47
CA LEU A 666 15.44 23.69 16.99
C LEU A 666 15.38 23.73 15.46
N ASP A 667 16.45 24.12 14.80
CA ASP A 667 16.52 24.11 13.32
C ASP A 667 16.48 22.67 12.78
N GLU A 668 17.15 21.72 13.45
CA GLU A 668 17.06 20.28 13.13
C GLU A 668 15.62 19.76 13.29
N LEU A 669 14.88 20.21 14.32
CA LEU A 669 13.48 19.84 14.52
C LEU A 669 12.59 20.36 13.38
N HIS A 670 12.77 21.63 13.00
CA HIS A 670 12.04 22.21 11.88
C HIS A 670 12.40 21.51 10.55
N ALA A 671 13.66 21.13 10.35
CA ALA A 671 14.08 20.35 9.18
C ALA A 671 13.40 18.98 9.13
N LEU A 672 13.26 18.28 10.27
CA LEU A 672 12.50 17.03 10.33
C LEU A 672 11.01 17.22 9.97
N TRP A 673 10.38 18.33 10.37
CA TRP A 673 9.02 18.65 9.98
C TRP A 673 8.90 18.92 8.48
N ALA A 674 9.90 19.57 7.89
CA ALA A 674 9.97 19.79 6.45
C ALA A 674 10.16 18.46 5.69
N GLU A 675 10.99 17.54 6.21
CA GLU A 675 11.16 16.19 5.65
C GLU A 675 9.82 15.40 5.66
N GLN A 676 9.07 15.45 6.76
CA GLN A 676 7.74 14.82 6.87
C GLN A 676 6.77 15.39 5.81
N LEU A 677 6.73 16.72 5.65
CA LEU A 677 5.92 17.37 4.62
C LEU A 677 6.35 16.97 3.21
N ALA A 678 7.65 16.88 2.94
CA ALA A 678 8.19 16.48 1.65
C ALA A 678 7.80 15.04 1.28
N VAL A 679 7.84 14.11 2.25
CA VAL A 679 7.35 12.73 2.08
C VAL A 679 5.87 12.74 1.70
N ARG A 680 5.02 13.46 2.42
CA ARG A 680 3.59 13.60 2.14
C ARG A 680 3.33 14.17 0.74
N ARG A 681 4.01 15.27 0.37
CA ARG A 681 3.86 15.92 -0.95
C ARG A 681 4.29 15.01 -2.10
N ARG A 682 5.37 14.25 -1.93
CA ARG A 682 5.80 13.25 -2.91
C ARG A 682 4.74 12.18 -3.09
N THR A 683 4.27 11.59 -2.01
CA THR A 683 3.20 10.56 -2.04
C THR A 683 1.91 11.10 -2.64
N ALA A 684 1.50 12.33 -2.30
CA ALA A 684 0.34 12.99 -2.90
C ALA A 684 0.48 13.16 -4.42
N SER A 685 1.67 13.54 -4.89
CA SER A 685 1.98 13.66 -6.31
C SER A 685 1.92 12.31 -7.03
N GLU A 686 2.47 11.25 -6.45
CA GLU A 686 2.41 9.89 -6.99
C GLU A 686 0.98 9.37 -7.11
N ILE A 687 0.16 9.59 -6.08
CA ILE A 687 -1.26 9.21 -6.10
C ILE A 687 -2.02 10.02 -7.17
N THR A 688 -1.77 11.32 -7.28
CA THR A 688 -2.34 12.18 -8.32
C THR A 688 -2.03 11.66 -9.72
N LEU A 689 -0.78 11.26 -9.97
CA LEU A 689 -0.36 10.66 -11.25
C LEU A 689 -1.06 9.31 -11.50
N LYS A 690 -1.13 8.44 -10.49
CA LYS A 690 -1.82 7.14 -10.59
C LYS A 690 -3.33 7.31 -10.85
N ALA A 691 -3.93 8.42 -10.43
CA ALA A 691 -5.32 8.77 -10.67
C ALA A 691 -5.56 9.42 -12.04
N ASN A 692 -4.57 9.52 -12.92
CA ASN A 692 -4.64 10.11 -14.25
C ASN A 692 -5.26 11.52 -14.27
N GLY A 693 -4.96 12.35 -13.28
CA GLY A 693 -5.46 13.71 -13.17
C GLY A 693 -6.94 13.85 -12.81
N SER A 694 -7.63 12.75 -12.51
CA SER A 694 -9.04 12.79 -12.09
C SER A 694 -9.23 13.30 -10.66
N ILE A 695 -8.18 13.32 -9.86
CA ILE A 695 -8.07 13.97 -8.55
C ILE A 695 -6.73 14.66 -8.43
N LYS A 696 -6.65 15.67 -7.56
CA LYS A 696 -5.41 16.33 -7.18
C LYS A 696 -5.39 16.52 -5.66
N ILE A 697 -4.31 16.09 -5.02
CA ILE A 697 -4.13 16.22 -3.58
C ILE A 697 -3.28 17.47 -3.33
N LEU A 698 -3.83 18.40 -2.57
CA LEU A 698 -3.14 19.61 -2.13
C LEU A 698 -2.81 19.46 -0.64
N ILE A 699 -1.60 19.83 -0.24
CA ILE A 699 -1.17 19.80 1.16
C ILE A 699 -0.70 21.18 1.55
N GLN A 700 -1.43 21.77 2.50
CA GLN A 700 -1.07 23.00 3.16
C GLN A 700 -0.35 22.69 4.48
N ALA A 701 0.87 23.18 4.60
CA ALA A 701 1.74 22.89 5.73
C ALA A 701 1.19 23.52 7.01
N MET A 702 1.13 22.74 8.10
CA MET A 702 0.78 23.22 9.45
C MET A 702 -0.50 24.11 9.48
N ALA A 703 -1.52 23.69 8.74
CA ALA A 703 -2.71 24.51 8.49
C ALA A 703 -3.94 24.08 9.31
N ASN A 704 -3.80 23.20 10.29
CA ASN A 704 -4.88 22.84 11.21
C ASN A 704 -5.14 23.98 12.20
N GLU A 705 -6.02 24.92 11.82
CA GLU A 705 -6.38 26.09 12.64
C GLU A 705 -6.99 25.70 14.00
N ALA A 706 -7.82 24.68 14.04
CA ALA A 706 -8.48 24.24 15.28
C ALA A 706 -7.46 23.70 16.30
N GLU A 707 -6.46 22.97 15.84
CA GLU A 707 -5.35 22.48 16.67
C GLU A 707 -4.48 23.65 17.14
N PHE A 708 -4.12 24.56 16.23
CA PHE A 708 -3.37 25.77 16.58
C PHE A 708 -4.09 26.58 17.66
N GLN A 709 -5.37 26.87 17.48
CA GLN A 709 -6.20 27.60 18.45
C GLN A 709 -6.25 26.87 19.79
N THR A 710 -6.36 25.57 19.82
CA THR A 710 -6.35 24.78 21.07
C THR A 710 -5.03 24.97 21.84
N VAL A 711 -3.89 24.92 21.16
CA VAL A 711 -2.58 25.14 21.78
C VAL A 711 -2.41 26.61 22.21
N TRP A 712 -2.87 27.55 21.38
CA TRP A 712 -2.83 28.99 21.65
C TRP A 712 -3.66 29.38 22.88
N GLU A 713 -4.89 28.85 23.01
CA GLU A 713 -5.75 29.06 24.18
C GLU A 713 -5.14 28.48 25.47
N GLY A 714 -4.33 27.42 25.36
CA GLY A 714 -3.56 26.89 26.49
C GLY A 714 -2.54 27.90 27.06
N LEU A 715 -2.20 28.94 26.30
CA LEU A 715 -1.31 30.04 26.68
C LEU A 715 -2.08 31.29 27.17
N ALA A 716 -3.42 31.25 27.22
CA ALA A 716 -4.22 32.43 27.53
C ALA A 716 -3.89 33.04 28.91
N PRO A 717 -4.00 34.36 29.06
CA PRO A 717 -3.80 35.04 30.34
C PRO A 717 -5.00 34.76 31.31
N ASP A 718 -4.78 34.97 32.59
CA ASP A 718 -5.74 34.63 33.68
C ASP A 718 -6.89 35.65 33.85
N GLY A 719 -7.47 36.20 32.81
CA GLY A 719 -8.73 36.97 32.82
C GLY A 719 -8.66 38.41 33.38
N ARG A 720 -7.46 39.00 33.60
CA ARG A 720 -7.27 40.38 34.07
C ARG A 720 -6.39 41.24 33.15
N ALA A 721 -5.79 40.64 32.14
CA ALA A 721 -4.90 41.38 31.25
C ALA A 721 -5.68 42.06 30.11
N ARG A 722 -5.14 43.17 29.59
CA ARG A 722 -5.72 43.87 28.41
C ARG A 722 -5.88 42.95 27.21
N ILE A 723 -4.98 42.00 27.04
CA ILE A 723 -4.93 41.06 25.93
C ILE A 723 -5.91 39.88 26.09
N ASP A 724 -6.44 39.64 27.27
CA ASP A 724 -7.30 38.47 27.56
C ASP A 724 -8.57 38.45 26.68
N ARG A 725 -9.25 39.59 26.55
CA ARG A 725 -10.49 39.70 25.75
C ARG A 725 -10.33 39.49 24.25
N VAL A 726 -9.11 39.58 23.77
CA VAL A 726 -8.79 39.52 22.34
C VAL A 726 -7.81 38.37 22.02
N TRP A 727 -7.53 37.48 23.00
CA TRP A 727 -6.50 36.45 22.87
C TRP A 727 -6.69 35.53 21.70
N THR A 728 -7.92 34.98 21.53
CA THR A 728 -8.28 34.14 20.38
C THR A 728 -8.06 34.87 19.05
N ARG A 729 -8.48 36.15 18.98
CA ARG A 729 -8.30 36.95 17.76
C ARG A 729 -6.83 37.20 17.46
N ILE A 730 -6.00 37.46 18.50
CA ILE A 730 -4.54 37.57 18.34
C ILE A 730 -4.00 36.29 17.67
N GLY A 731 -4.42 35.10 18.16
CA GLY A 731 -4.01 33.82 17.60
C GLY A 731 -4.41 33.69 16.12
N THR A 732 -5.66 34.03 15.78
CA THR A 732 -6.14 33.99 14.40
C THR A 732 -5.30 34.89 13.49
N VAL A 733 -5.05 36.16 13.88
CA VAL A 733 -4.26 37.09 13.08
C VAL A 733 -2.82 36.59 12.88
N LEU A 734 -2.18 36.07 13.92
CA LEU A 734 -0.81 35.52 13.83
C LEU A 734 -0.75 34.27 12.96
N PHE A 735 -1.78 33.45 12.98
CA PHE A 735 -1.88 32.22 12.17
C PHE A 735 -2.12 32.54 10.69
N GLU A 736 -3.00 33.49 10.40
CA GLU A 736 -3.24 34.01 9.04
C GLU A 736 -1.98 34.66 8.48
N ASP A 737 -1.30 35.47 9.29
CA ASP A 737 -0.05 36.15 8.91
C ASP A 737 1.05 35.10 8.59
N PHE A 738 1.15 34.03 9.37
CA PHE A 738 2.07 32.91 9.08
C PHE A 738 1.80 32.29 7.71
N HIS A 739 0.54 31.99 7.37
CA HIS A 739 0.21 31.37 6.09
C HIS A 739 0.44 32.32 4.90
N ASN A 740 0.20 33.61 5.07
CA ASN A 740 0.51 34.61 4.07
C ASN A 740 2.02 34.76 3.85
N HIS A 741 2.81 34.68 4.93
CA HIS A 741 4.26 34.78 4.89
C HIS A 741 4.90 33.55 4.23
N GLU A 742 4.46 32.35 4.60
CA GLU A 742 4.94 31.09 4.00
C GLU A 742 4.66 31.03 2.51
N ALA A 743 3.45 31.40 2.08
CA ALA A 743 3.10 31.44 0.68
C ALA A 743 3.97 32.39 -0.15
N ALA A 744 4.46 33.49 0.48
CA ALA A 744 5.32 34.45 -0.18
C ALA A 744 6.80 34.01 -0.27
N SER A 745 7.33 33.28 0.72
CA SER A 745 8.77 32.99 0.85
C SER A 745 9.16 31.52 0.71
N GLN A 746 8.21 30.57 0.74
CA GLN A 746 8.43 29.11 0.71
C GLN A 746 9.58 28.61 1.61
N PRO A 747 9.66 28.95 2.88
CA PRO A 747 10.71 28.43 3.74
C PRO A 747 10.42 26.96 4.08
N ALA A 748 11.37 26.10 3.78
CA ALA A 748 11.24 24.65 3.99
C ALA A 748 11.21 24.23 5.46
N ALA A 749 11.56 25.12 6.40
CA ALA A 749 11.70 24.83 7.82
C ALA A 749 11.20 25.99 8.69
N TYR A 750 9.92 26.29 8.59
CA TYR A 750 9.31 27.41 9.31
C TYR A 750 8.00 26.92 9.97
N SER A 751 7.72 27.35 11.19
CA SER A 751 6.51 26.95 11.92
C SER A 751 5.71 28.15 12.40
N PRO A 752 4.40 28.01 12.70
CA PRO A 752 3.61 29.10 13.29
C PRO A 752 4.26 29.69 14.55
N TRP A 753 4.83 28.83 15.38
CA TRP A 753 5.50 29.24 16.64
C TRP A 753 6.80 30.00 16.42
N LEU A 754 7.58 29.64 15.40
CA LEU A 754 8.77 30.38 15.01
C LEU A 754 8.37 31.71 14.39
N HIS A 755 7.33 31.75 13.59
CA HIS A 755 6.77 32.96 13.01
C HIS A 755 6.34 33.94 14.12
N ILE A 756 5.52 33.48 15.08
CA ILE A 756 5.10 34.29 16.23
C ILE A 756 6.30 34.83 16.98
N LYS A 757 7.32 34.01 17.28
CA LYS A 757 8.55 34.45 17.92
C LYS A 757 9.22 35.57 17.12
N THR A 758 9.25 35.44 15.80
CA THR A 758 9.93 36.39 14.89
C THR A 758 9.15 37.72 14.81
N VAL A 759 7.82 37.66 14.73
CA VAL A 759 6.90 38.81 14.81
C VAL A 759 7.08 39.54 16.16
N LEU A 760 7.03 38.80 17.28
CA LEU A 760 7.14 39.38 18.62
C LEU A 760 8.54 39.95 18.92
N SER A 761 9.58 39.47 18.23
CA SER A 761 10.93 40.07 18.33
C SER A 761 11.13 41.25 17.37
N GLU A 762 10.09 41.58 16.57
CA GLU A 762 10.13 42.64 15.55
C GLU A 762 11.21 42.42 14.47
N ALA A 763 11.60 41.14 14.27
CA ALA A 763 12.54 40.78 13.21
C ALA A 763 11.87 40.72 11.81
N ILE A 764 10.55 40.62 11.79
CA ILE A 764 9.68 40.79 10.63
C ILE A 764 8.57 41.78 10.96
N PRO A 765 7.91 42.36 9.97
CA PRO A 765 6.82 43.32 10.17
C PRO A 765 5.72 42.79 11.08
N VAL A 766 5.31 43.58 12.05
CA VAL A 766 4.19 43.24 12.93
C VAL A 766 2.86 43.50 12.18
N PRO A 767 1.89 42.54 12.18
CA PRO A 767 0.55 42.83 11.65
C PRO A 767 -0.04 44.12 12.24
N PRO A 768 -0.63 45.02 11.42
CA PRO A 768 -1.14 46.30 11.87
C PRO A 768 -2.09 46.23 13.07
N GLU A 769 -2.90 45.17 13.15
CA GLU A 769 -3.85 44.92 14.24
C GLU A 769 -3.21 44.60 15.59
N LEU A 770 -1.93 44.22 15.61
CA LEU A 770 -1.19 43.78 16.81
C LEU A 770 -0.14 44.77 17.27
N MET A 771 0.10 45.87 16.56
CA MET A 771 1.21 46.84 16.87
C MET A 771 1.15 47.33 18.30
N ASP A 772 -0.02 47.67 18.82
CA ASP A 772 -0.20 48.18 20.21
C ASP A 772 -0.18 47.08 21.28
N LEU A 773 -0.18 45.79 20.88
CA LEU A 773 -0.30 44.65 21.78
C LEU A 773 0.97 43.81 21.86
N VAL A 774 1.95 44.00 20.95
CA VAL A 774 3.18 43.16 20.88
C VAL A 774 3.94 43.13 22.19
N GLY A 775 4.06 44.27 22.87
CA GLY A 775 4.75 44.37 24.18
C GLY A 775 4.06 43.51 25.24
N ASP A 776 2.74 43.60 25.32
CA ASP A 776 1.93 42.87 26.31
C ASP A 776 1.98 41.34 26.02
N ILE A 777 1.88 40.94 24.74
CA ILE A 777 1.99 39.55 24.33
C ILE A 777 3.38 38.98 24.65
N ARG A 778 4.43 39.70 24.30
CA ARG A 778 5.83 39.32 24.57
C ARG A 778 6.06 39.09 26.05
N LYS A 779 5.60 40.05 26.90
CA LYS A 779 5.70 39.96 28.35
C LYS A 779 4.96 38.72 28.88
N HIS A 780 3.72 38.54 28.47
CA HIS A 780 2.87 37.42 28.93
C HIS A 780 3.49 36.05 28.56
N LEU A 781 3.92 35.85 27.31
CA LEU A 781 4.58 34.62 26.90
C LEU A 781 5.91 34.39 27.60
N GLY A 782 6.63 35.46 27.97
CA GLY A 782 7.82 35.40 28.81
C GLY A 782 7.52 34.92 30.22
N GLU A 783 6.39 35.32 30.81
CA GLU A 783 5.90 34.85 32.11
C GLU A 783 5.41 33.38 32.06
N GLN A 784 4.85 32.95 30.93
CA GLN A 784 4.41 31.55 30.67
C GLN A 784 5.51 30.72 29.99
N LYS A 785 6.74 30.90 30.36
CA LYS A 785 7.95 30.38 29.68
C LYS A 785 7.87 28.88 29.35
N ASP A 786 7.43 28.04 30.28
CA ASP A 786 7.43 26.60 30.10
C ASP A 786 6.32 26.16 29.11
N LYS A 787 5.12 26.76 29.21
CA LYS A 787 4.03 26.49 28.26
C LYS A 787 4.44 27.00 26.86
N TRP A 788 5.06 28.15 26.75
CA TRP A 788 5.54 28.68 25.48
C TRP A 788 6.63 27.79 24.84
N ARG A 789 7.54 27.25 25.65
CA ARG A 789 8.54 26.27 25.18
C ARG A 789 7.86 25.00 24.68
N ALA A 790 6.84 24.49 25.39
CA ALA A 790 6.09 23.32 24.99
C ALA A 790 5.36 23.56 23.66
N ALA A 791 4.69 24.72 23.48
CA ALA A 791 4.05 25.10 22.24
C ALA A 791 5.05 25.13 21.07
N ARG A 792 6.25 25.66 21.26
CA ARG A 792 7.32 25.72 20.24
C ARG A 792 7.81 24.33 19.79
N LEU A 793 7.60 23.31 20.59
CA LEU A 793 7.93 21.93 20.24
C LEU A 793 6.72 21.17 19.67
N HIS A 794 5.54 21.78 19.64
CA HIS A 794 4.33 21.18 19.11
C HIS A 794 4.24 21.44 17.61
N ARG A 795 4.20 20.38 16.79
CA ARG A 795 3.96 20.50 15.35
C ARG A 795 2.46 20.56 15.09
N ILE A 796 2.00 21.61 14.47
CA ILE A 796 0.62 21.71 13.97
C ILE A 796 0.47 20.76 12.78
N GLU A 797 -0.63 20.06 12.68
CA GLU A 797 -0.90 19.13 11.59
C GLU A 797 -1.05 19.84 10.25
N ASP A 798 -0.60 19.16 9.19
CA ASP A 798 -0.84 19.60 7.83
C ASP A 798 -2.32 19.40 7.47
N GLN A 799 -2.85 20.27 6.65
CA GLN A 799 -4.21 20.13 6.11
C GLN A 799 -4.16 19.58 4.70
N VAL A 800 -4.98 18.58 4.42
CA VAL A 800 -5.07 17.94 3.10
C VAL A 800 -6.38 18.32 2.46
N ASP A 801 -6.32 18.86 1.24
CA ASP A 801 -7.48 19.08 0.40
C ASP A 801 -7.46 18.17 -0.82
N LEU A 802 -8.61 17.73 -1.26
CA LEU A 802 -8.78 16.84 -2.39
C LEU A 802 -9.68 17.51 -3.43
N GLU A 803 -9.08 17.89 -4.55
CA GLU A 803 -9.77 18.42 -5.71
C GLU A 803 -10.22 17.30 -6.64
N LEU A 804 -11.45 17.40 -7.14
CA LEU A 804 -12.05 16.48 -8.11
C LEU A 804 -12.11 17.12 -9.49
N TYR A 805 -11.68 16.37 -10.52
CA TYR A 805 -11.67 16.79 -11.91
C TYR A 805 -12.49 15.86 -12.79
N ARG A 806 -13.11 16.40 -13.85
CA ARG A 806 -13.74 15.64 -14.91
C ARG A 806 -12.70 15.07 -15.88
N ALA A 807 -13.13 14.17 -16.75
CA ALA A 807 -12.27 13.57 -17.77
C ALA A 807 -11.71 14.59 -18.78
N ASP A 808 -12.37 15.74 -18.94
CA ASP A 808 -11.94 16.87 -19.80
C ASP A 808 -10.95 17.81 -19.09
N GLY A 809 -10.56 17.52 -17.83
CA GLY A 809 -9.67 18.34 -17.01
C GLY A 809 -10.34 19.51 -16.31
N THR A 810 -11.68 19.64 -16.37
CA THR A 810 -12.42 20.70 -15.68
C THR A 810 -12.51 20.41 -14.18
N LEU A 811 -12.19 21.39 -13.33
CA LEU A 811 -12.36 21.30 -11.88
C LEU A 811 -13.86 21.25 -11.53
N VAL A 812 -14.25 20.23 -10.77
CA VAL A 812 -15.60 20.10 -10.22
C VAL A 812 -15.72 20.85 -8.89
N GLY A 813 -14.72 20.77 -8.04
CA GLY A 813 -14.62 21.43 -6.74
C GLY A 813 -13.62 20.74 -5.84
N SER A 814 -13.51 21.20 -4.58
CA SER A 814 -12.69 20.57 -3.56
C SER A 814 -13.50 20.22 -2.31
N ILE A 815 -12.94 19.34 -1.48
CA ILE A 815 -13.60 18.93 -0.22
C ILE A 815 -13.65 20.09 0.75
N GLN A 816 -12.58 20.86 0.90
CA GLN A 816 -12.49 21.96 1.87
C GLN A 816 -13.43 23.11 1.58
N ASN A 817 -13.54 23.54 0.33
CA ASN A 817 -14.41 24.66 -0.03
C ASN A 817 -15.90 24.29 -0.07
N ARG A 818 -16.27 23.06 0.32
CA ARG A 818 -17.64 22.51 0.35
C ARG A 818 -18.41 22.64 -0.96
N ALA A 819 -17.71 22.77 -2.09
CA ALA A 819 -18.31 22.89 -3.41
C ALA A 819 -18.80 21.53 -3.95
N LEU A 820 -18.36 20.43 -3.37
CA LEU A 820 -18.74 19.07 -3.79
C LEU A 820 -20.00 18.60 -3.06
N SER A 821 -20.93 17.97 -3.81
CA SER A 821 -22.04 17.20 -3.21
C SER A 821 -21.49 15.98 -2.46
N GLU A 822 -22.30 15.36 -1.61
CA GLU A 822 -21.91 14.17 -0.84
C GLU A 822 -21.40 13.04 -1.74
N GLY A 823 -22.15 12.70 -2.79
CA GLY A 823 -21.72 11.71 -3.78
C GLY A 823 -20.40 12.08 -4.49
N GLN A 824 -20.16 13.36 -4.78
CA GLN A 824 -18.90 13.83 -5.39
C GLN A 824 -17.72 13.72 -4.40
N ARG A 825 -17.94 13.99 -3.11
CA ARG A 825 -16.93 13.79 -2.07
C ARG A 825 -16.56 12.30 -1.93
N ASN A 826 -17.59 11.44 -1.84
CA ASN A 826 -17.37 9.98 -1.79
C ASN A 826 -16.60 9.48 -3.01
N THR A 827 -16.89 10.05 -4.16
CA THR A 827 -16.15 9.79 -5.40
C THR A 827 -14.68 10.19 -5.33
N ALA A 828 -14.40 11.39 -4.87
CA ALA A 828 -13.03 11.88 -4.76
C ALA A 828 -12.22 10.99 -3.81
N VAL A 829 -12.80 10.62 -2.68
CA VAL A 829 -12.18 9.69 -1.72
C VAL A 829 -12.01 8.29 -2.33
N LEU A 830 -13.00 7.76 -3.03
CA LEU A 830 -12.90 6.45 -3.67
C LEU A 830 -11.79 6.42 -4.76
N LYS A 831 -11.68 7.49 -5.57
CA LYS A 831 -10.57 7.64 -6.52
C LYS A 831 -9.22 7.68 -5.82
N LEU A 832 -9.13 8.39 -4.69
CA LEU A 832 -7.93 8.42 -3.85
C LEU A 832 -7.56 7.01 -3.37
N LEU A 833 -8.50 6.27 -2.79
CA LEU A 833 -8.30 4.91 -2.28
C LEU A 833 -7.85 3.93 -3.37
N LEU A 834 -8.47 3.99 -4.53
CA LEU A 834 -8.15 3.12 -5.66
C LEU A 834 -6.79 3.46 -6.30
N ALA A 835 -6.29 4.68 -6.13
CA ALA A 835 -4.97 5.11 -6.60
C ALA A 835 -3.84 4.81 -5.59
N GLN A 836 -4.17 4.58 -4.31
CA GLN A 836 -3.20 4.29 -3.26
C GLN A 836 -2.76 2.82 -3.26
N GLY A 837 -1.45 2.58 -3.17
CA GLY A 837 -0.88 1.24 -2.97
C GLY A 837 -1.16 0.25 -4.11
N ASP A 838 -0.60 -0.94 -3.98
CA ASP A 838 -0.71 -2.03 -4.96
C ASP A 838 -1.28 -3.33 -4.33
N GLY A 839 -1.54 -3.34 -3.03
CA GLY A 839 -2.17 -4.45 -2.32
C GLY A 839 -3.69 -4.54 -2.56
N PRO A 840 -4.32 -5.66 -2.19
CA PRO A 840 -5.76 -5.84 -2.33
C PRO A 840 -6.58 -4.78 -1.61
N ILE A 841 -7.70 -4.41 -2.21
CA ILE A 841 -8.69 -3.54 -1.58
C ILE A 841 -10.04 -4.25 -1.51
N VAL A 842 -10.65 -4.21 -0.35
CA VAL A 842 -11.94 -4.82 -0.02
C VAL A 842 -12.92 -3.72 0.33
N ILE A 843 -13.97 -3.55 -0.47
CA ILE A 843 -14.96 -2.46 -0.30
C ILE A 843 -16.38 -3.02 -0.26
N ASP A 844 -17.12 -2.68 0.80
CA ASP A 844 -18.54 -3.01 0.94
C ASP A 844 -19.40 -1.86 0.39
N GLN A 845 -20.07 -2.09 -0.71
CA GLN A 845 -20.99 -1.19 -1.40
C GLN A 845 -20.35 0.15 -1.81
N PRO A 846 -19.38 0.14 -2.75
CA PRO A 846 -18.72 1.35 -3.24
C PRO A 846 -19.67 2.29 -3.99
N GLU A 847 -20.84 1.80 -4.37
CA GLU A 847 -21.90 2.54 -5.08
C GLU A 847 -22.83 3.34 -4.16
N ASP A 848 -22.75 3.19 -2.83
CA ASP A 848 -23.63 3.88 -1.94
C ASP A 848 -23.50 5.40 -2.07
N GLU A 849 -24.66 6.06 -2.10
CA GLU A 849 -24.80 7.51 -2.27
C GLU A 849 -24.30 8.07 -3.63
N LEU A 850 -23.94 7.18 -4.59
CA LEU A 850 -23.57 7.55 -5.94
C LEU A 850 -24.75 7.41 -6.89
N ASP A 851 -24.94 8.38 -7.79
CA ASP A 851 -25.95 8.27 -8.84
C ASP A 851 -25.51 7.30 -9.96
N SER A 852 -26.49 6.73 -10.66
CA SER A 852 -26.25 5.71 -11.69
C SER A 852 -25.41 6.22 -12.87
N ASN A 853 -25.54 7.50 -13.22
CA ASN A 853 -24.76 8.12 -14.28
C ASN A 853 -23.29 8.20 -13.90
N PHE A 854 -23.03 8.58 -12.65
CA PHE A 854 -21.69 8.63 -12.10
C PHE A 854 -21.05 7.24 -12.01
N ILE A 855 -21.78 6.24 -11.51
CA ILE A 855 -21.30 4.85 -11.45
C ILE A 855 -20.86 4.38 -12.83
N TYR A 856 -21.64 4.64 -13.87
CA TYR A 856 -21.35 4.17 -15.23
C TYR A 856 -20.19 4.93 -15.90
N HIS A 857 -20.15 6.25 -15.79
CA HIS A 857 -19.19 7.09 -16.52
C HIS A 857 -17.87 7.32 -15.80
N GLU A 858 -17.83 7.20 -14.46
CA GLU A 858 -16.65 7.50 -13.67
C GLU A 858 -16.11 6.28 -12.93
N LEU A 859 -16.96 5.59 -12.13
CA LEU A 859 -16.52 4.48 -11.30
C LEU A 859 -16.16 3.24 -12.12
N VAL A 860 -16.99 2.86 -13.08
CA VAL A 860 -16.76 1.68 -13.92
C VAL A 860 -15.44 1.78 -14.72
N PRO A 861 -15.12 2.88 -15.43
CA PRO A 861 -13.83 3.03 -16.10
C PRO A 861 -12.64 2.96 -15.13
N LEU A 862 -12.77 3.53 -13.94
CA LEU A 862 -11.73 3.49 -12.91
C LEU A 862 -11.48 2.06 -12.44
N LEU A 863 -12.53 1.30 -12.13
CA LEU A 863 -12.40 -0.11 -11.73
C LEU A 863 -11.77 -0.97 -12.83
N ARG A 864 -12.12 -0.74 -14.09
CA ARG A 864 -11.51 -1.42 -15.24
C ARG A 864 -10.01 -1.16 -15.38
N GLN A 865 -9.57 0.04 -15.04
CA GLN A 865 -8.16 0.41 -15.06
C GLN A 865 -7.40 -0.21 -13.87
N VAL A 866 -7.97 -0.08 -12.67
CA VAL A 866 -7.30 -0.46 -11.43
C VAL A 866 -7.20 -1.99 -11.27
N LYS A 867 -8.21 -2.76 -11.75
CA LYS A 867 -8.22 -4.23 -11.63
C LYS A 867 -7.02 -4.94 -12.27
N ASN A 868 -6.32 -4.28 -13.20
CA ASN A 868 -5.12 -4.84 -13.84
C ASN A 868 -3.83 -4.60 -13.03
N ARG A 869 -3.89 -3.75 -11.98
CA ARG A 869 -2.74 -3.39 -11.14
C ARG A 869 -2.83 -3.97 -9.74
N ARG A 870 -4.04 -4.21 -9.24
CA ARG A 870 -4.30 -4.72 -7.90
C ARG A 870 -5.59 -5.52 -7.84
N GLN A 871 -5.69 -6.40 -6.88
CA GLN A 871 -6.91 -7.14 -6.62
C GLN A 871 -7.99 -6.25 -6.00
N LEU A 872 -9.20 -6.32 -6.56
CA LEU A 872 -10.39 -5.67 -6.05
C LEU A 872 -11.41 -6.73 -5.60
N ILE A 873 -11.96 -6.58 -4.39
CA ILE A 873 -13.05 -7.42 -3.87
C ILE A 873 -14.16 -6.48 -3.42
N LEU A 874 -15.27 -6.46 -4.15
CA LEU A 874 -16.39 -5.58 -3.93
C LEU A 874 -17.64 -6.37 -3.55
N ALA A 875 -18.34 -5.97 -2.49
CA ALA A 875 -19.73 -6.40 -2.30
C ALA A 875 -20.64 -5.32 -2.89
N THR A 876 -21.62 -5.71 -3.69
CA THR A 876 -22.47 -4.75 -4.40
C THR A 876 -23.90 -5.25 -4.59
N HIS A 877 -24.82 -4.31 -4.75
CA HIS A 877 -26.20 -4.56 -5.18
C HIS A 877 -26.53 -3.83 -6.49
N ASN A 878 -25.55 -3.17 -7.13
CA ASN A 878 -25.70 -2.46 -8.39
C ASN A 878 -25.15 -3.26 -9.58
N ALA A 879 -26.02 -3.58 -10.54
CA ALA A 879 -25.66 -4.38 -11.72
C ALA A 879 -24.55 -3.74 -12.58
N ASN A 880 -24.42 -2.41 -12.56
CA ASN A 880 -23.37 -1.73 -13.33
C ASN A 880 -21.95 -2.17 -12.91
N LEU A 881 -21.72 -2.56 -11.66
CA LEU A 881 -20.40 -2.97 -11.20
C LEU A 881 -20.01 -4.34 -11.76
N PRO A 882 -20.74 -5.44 -11.54
CA PRO A 882 -20.34 -6.73 -12.10
C PRO A 882 -20.38 -6.76 -13.62
N VAL A 883 -21.36 -6.10 -14.26
CA VAL A 883 -21.57 -6.18 -15.71
C VAL A 883 -20.64 -5.22 -16.46
N ASN A 884 -20.72 -3.92 -16.16
CA ASN A 884 -20.01 -2.91 -16.94
C ASN A 884 -18.54 -2.74 -16.53
N ALA A 885 -18.15 -3.08 -15.29
CA ALA A 885 -16.73 -3.14 -14.93
C ALA A 885 -16.06 -4.46 -15.37
N ASP A 886 -16.82 -5.36 -16.02
CA ASP A 886 -16.33 -6.62 -16.53
C ASP A 886 -15.62 -7.44 -15.45
N THR A 887 -16.40 -7.85 -14.46
CA THR A 887 -15.89 -8.60 -13.28
C THR A 887 -15.30 -9.93 -13.69
N ASP A 888 -14.13 -10.28 -13.16
CA ASP A 888 -13.41 -11.52 -13.44
C ASP A 888 -13.98 -12.71 -12.67
N LEU A 889 -14.54 -12.45 -11.47
CA LEU A 889 -15.27 -13.44 -10.68
C LEU A 889 -16.48 -12.81 -10.01
N VAL A 890 -17.64 -13.34 -10.26
CA VAL A 890 -18.87 -13.08 -9.49
C VAL A 890 -19.07 -14.22 -8.49
N TYR A 891 -19.34 -13.88 -7.25
CA TYR A 891 -19.76 -14.79 -6.20
C TYR A 891 -21.16 -14.42 -5.73
N ALA A 892 -22.15 -15.20 -6.14
CA ALA A 892 -23.56 -14.93 -5.87
C ALA A 892 -24.04 -15.70 -4.64
N LEU A 893 -24.71 -14.99 -3.72
CA LEU A 893 -25.30 -15.53 -2.51
C LEU A 893 -26.82 -15.41 -2.52
N GLU A 894 -27.49 -16.43 -1.97
CA GLU A 894 -28.91 -16.43 -1.68
C GLU A 894 -29.20 -16.92 -0.25
N VAL A 895 -30.42 -16.73 0.23
CA VAL A 895 -30.84 -17.23 1.56
C VAL A 895 -31.60 -18.53 1.35
N ILE A 896 -31.05 -19.64 1.85
CA ILE A 896 -31.70 -20.96 1.86
C ILE A 896 -31.88 -21.37 3.33
N LYS A 897 -33.12 -21.63 3.72
CA LYS A 897 -33.46 -22.06 5.10
C LYS A 897 -32.91 -21.12 6.20
N GLY A 898 -32.89 -19.79 5.92
CA GLY A 898 -32.40 -18.79 6.85
C GLY A 898 -30.87 -18.63 6.93
N ARG A 899 -30.12 -19.35 6.08
CA ARG A 899 -28.64 -19.24 6.00
C ARG A 899 -28.23 -18.72 4.63
N GLY A 900 -27.20 -17.91 4.59
CA GLY A 900 -26.59 -17.47 3.34
C GLY A 900 -25.83 -18.60 2.68
N GLU A 901 -26.20 -18.97 1.47
CA GLU A 901 -25.58 -20.06 0.68
C GLU A 901 -25.10 -19.55 -0.67
N ARG A 902 -24.15 -20.27 -1.25
CA ARG A 902 -23.64 -19.96 -2.59
C ARG A 902 -24.67 -20.37 -3.67
N LEU A 903 -25.17 -19.41 -4.43
CA LEU A 903 -26.04 -19.63 -5.59
C LEU A 903 -25.24 -19.95 -6.85
N ALA A 904 -24.26 -19.13 -7.19
CA ALA A 904 -23.43 -19.29 -8.37
C ALA A 904 -22.05 -18.70 -8.16
N VAL A 905 -21.05 -19.19 -8.92
CA VAL A 905 -19.70 -18.64 -8.94
C VAL A 905 -19.07 -18.77 -10.31
N GLY A 906 -18.40 -17.71 -10.78
CA GLY A 906 -17.71 -17.70 -12.08
C GLY A 906 -17.73 -16.33 -12.74
N GLY A 907 -17.28 -16.25 -14.00
CA GLY A 907 -17.43 -15.04 -14.81
C GLY A 907 -18.83 -14.91 -15.42
N LEU A 908 -19.14 -13.74 -15.95
CA LEU A 908 -20.40 -13.44 -16.63
C LEU A 908 -20.63 -14.26 -17.92
N ASP A 909 -19.59 -14.89 -18.43
CA ASP A 909 -19.64 -15.80 -19.58
C ASP A 909 -20.23 -17.19 -19.24
N GLN A 910 -20.48 -17.46 -17.94
CA GLN A 910 -21.19 -18.66 -17.48
C GLN A 910 -22.67 -18.35 -17.28
N THR A 911 -23.51 -19.21 -17.83
CA THR A 911 -25.00 -19.04 -17.84
C THR A 911 -25.56 -18.91 -16.41
N ASP A 912 -25.10 -19.76 -15.48
CA ASP A 912 -25.59 -19.73 -14.09
C ASP A 912 -25.25 -18.42 -13.40
N THR A 913 -24.02 -17.92 -13.61
CA THR A 913 -23.56 -16.64 -13.05
C THR A 913 -24.31 -15.47 -13.68
N ALA A 914 -24.47 -15.45 -15.01
CA ALA A 914 -25.22 -14.41 -15.70
C ALA A 914 -26.68 -14.38 -15.26
N ASN A 915 -27.34 -15.53 -15.10
CA ASN A 915 -28.70 -15.63 -14.59
C ASN A 915 -28.79 -15.17 -13.12
N ALA A 916 -27.81 -15.51 -12.28
CA ALA A 916 -27.77 -15.02 -10.89
C ALA A 916 -27.70 -13.49 -10.83
N VAL A 917 -26.81 -12.87 -11.63
CA VAL A 917 -26.72 -11.40 -11.72
C VAL A 917 -28.04 -10.80 -12.19
N LEU A 918 -28.62 -11.33 -13.26
CA LEU A 918 -29.90 -10.86 -13.81
C LEU A 918 -31.06 -10.96 -12.79
N ASN A 919 -31.15 -12.08 -12.10
CA ASN A 919 -32.25 -12.31 -11.16
C ASN A 919 -32.08 -11.50 -9.86
N ILE A 920 -30.88 -11.43 -9.31
CA ILE A 920 -30.61 -10.73 -8.04
C ILE A 920 -30.67 -9.22 -8.22
N MET A 921 -30.07 -8.70 -9.31
CA MET A 921 -29.81 -7.27 -9.45
C MET A 921 -30.83 -6.56 -10.37
N GLU A 922 -31.37 -7.26 -11.36
CA GLU A 922 -32.32 -6.70 -12.30
C GLU A 922 -33.78 -7.15 -12.06
N GLY A 923 -33.97 -8.06 -11.11
CA GLY A 923 -35.27 -8.58 -10.67
C GLY A 923 -35.80 -9.75 -11.49
N SER A 924 -35.39 -9.98 -12.69
CA SER A 924 -35.57 -11.13 -13.59
C SER A 924 -35.28 -10.74 -15.03
N ALA A 925 -35.14 -11.74 -15.92
CA ALA A 925 -35.05 -11.52 -17.38
C ALA A 925 -36.32 -10.80 -17.92
N GLU A 926 -37.49 -11.14 -17.37
CA GLU A 926 -38.78 -10.54 -17.79
C GLU A 926 -38.85 -9.06 -17.36
N ALA A 927 -38.45 -8.75 -16.11
CA ALA A 927 -38.42 -7.37 -15.60
C ALA A 927 -37.44 -6.50 -16.42
N PHE A 928 -36.27 -7.03 -16.74
CA PHE A 928 -35.28 -6.37 -17.58
C PHE A 928 -35.81 -6.13 -19.00
N LYS A 929 -36.38 -7.13 -19.64
CA LYS A 929 -36.99 -7.00 -20.97
C LYS A 929 -38.13 -5.96 -20.97
N ARG A 930 -39.01 -5.99 -19.97
CA ARG A 930 -40.10 -5.00 -19.82
C ARG A 930 -39.59 -3.57 -19.69
N ARG A 931 -38.41 -3.37 -19.04
CA ARG A 931 -37.77 -2.04 -18.99
C ARG A 931 -37.28 -1.61 -20.39
N LEU A 932 -36.57 -2.50 -21.10
CA LEU A 932 -36.12 -2.23 -22.47
C LEU A 932 -37.29 -1.87 -23.39
N ASP A 933 -38.40 -2.63 -23.36
CA ASP A 933 -39.61 -2.39 -24.16
C ASP A 933 -40.23 -1.03 -23.82
N LYS A 934 -40.21 -0.62 -22.51
CA LYS A 934 -40.73 0.68 -22.09
C LYS A 934 -39.87 1.88 -22.49
N TYR A 935 -38.57 1.69 -22.54
CA TYR A 935 -37.62 2.74 -22.98
C TYR A 935 -37.49 2.80 -24.50
N HIS A 936 -38.11 1.89 -25.27
CA HIS A 936 -38.07 1.83 -26.75
C HIS A 936 -36.66 1.63 -27.32
N PHE A 937 -35.83 0.83 -26.68
CA PHE A 937 -34.48 0.45 -27.16
C PHE A 937 -34.49 -0.86 -27.93
#